data_12381387c8603efe17ddd06913f59112
#
_entry.id   12381387c8603efe17ddd06913f59112
#
_cell.length_a   1.000
_cell.length_b   1.000
_cell.length_c   1.000
_cell.angle_alpha   90.00
_cell.angle_beta   90.00
_cell.angle_gamma   90.00
#
_symmetry.space_group_name_H-M   'P 1'
#
loop_
_entity.id
_entity.type
_entity.pdbx_description
1 polymer ?
#
loop_
_entity_poly.entity_id
_entity_poly.type
_entity_poly.pdbx_seq_one_letter_code
_entity_poly.pdbx_strand_id
1 'polypeptide(L)'
;HPAPRPQGPAGAHARPPPPPPTPPPPPAPPTHPHPPETPPPPPHPPPAVPPAPRPQHPPAVRRSGPSRRSALAGLTDEWLSALFATAARETGVRGATLVAVGGYGRAELSPRSDLDLLLLHDGKAEPAALGALADRLWYPVWDLGVALDHSVRTPGEARRTAAEDLKVHLGLLDARTVAGDAGLLAGLRTAVLADWRNQAPKRLPELHSLCRERAERAGELRFLLEPDLKEARGGLRDVTALRAVAASWLADAPREGLAEARRRLLDARDALHLVTGRATDRLSLQEQDQVAAQLGLLDADALLREVYEAARVVAYAGDVTWREVGRVLRARAARPRLRGLLGGRGATAAARAPLAEGVVESDGEAVLALAARPDRDAVLALRLAAAAAQAGLPVSPHAVRRLAQQGKALPVPWPAEAREQLLTLLGAGEPTVAVWEAMEAEGLITRLLPDWERVRCRPQRNPVHTWTVDRHLIETAVRAAALTRRVGRPDLLLMAALLHDIGKGWPGDHSVAGETIARDVAARVGFDARDAAVLGALVRHHLLLIDTATRRDLDDPATVRSVAEAVGSVGTLEILHALTEADALATGPAAWSAWRGSLVADLVARVAAVLRGAAPAEREPEIPSAEQERLAVEALRTGEPVVALHTRQEEDAVGVELVVAVPDQPGVLPAAAGVLALHRLTVRAADLRSVELPDRLGEVLVLRWRVAAEYGALPEAARLRTDLVRALDGSLDVPARLADREAAYPRRRGVVPPPPRVTVVPDVSSLATVLEVRAPDAVGLLHRIGRALETAGVRVRSAHVSTLGANAVDTLYVTTAEGKPLDAAEAAALAATVESALS
;
A
#
# COMPACT_ATOMS: atom_id res chain seq x y z
N HIS A 1 45.13 23.87 0.15
CA HIS A 1 46.15 22.85 0.38
C HIS A 1 45.78 21.99 1.57
N PRO A 2 45.69 20.68 1.42
CA PRO A 2 45.52 19.76 2.53
C PRO A 2 46.83 19.03 2.85
N ALA A 3 47.09 18.81 4.13
CA ALA A 3 48.18 18.00 4.64
C ALA A 3 47.72 16.55 4.93
N PRO A 4 48.64 15.58 5.04
CA PRO A 4 48.39 14.19 4.68
C PRO A 4 47.95 13.28 5.84
N ARG A 5 47.33 12.16 5.46
CA ARG A 5 46.96 11.02 6.33
C ARG A 5 48.20 10.22 6.75
N PRO A 6 48.21 9.64 7.94
CA PRO A 6 49.15 8.57 8.25
C PRO A 6 48.50 7.19 7.93
N GLN A 7 49.33 6.35 7.33
CA GLN A 7 49.05 4.92 7.06
C GLN A 7 49.19 4.10 8.36
N GLY A 8 48.26 3.21 8.62
CA GLY A 8 48.38 2.17 9.63
C GLY A 8 48.58 0.80 8.96
N PRO A 9 49.12 -0.17 9.67
CA PRO A 9 49.73 -1.38 9.08
C PRO A 9 48.73 -2.48 8.77
N ALA A 10 49.19 -3.32 7.84
CA ALA A 10 48.51 -4.46 7.26
C ALA A 10 48.30 -5.63 8.22
N GLY A 11 47.18 -6.33 8.01
CA GLY A 11 47.21 -7.77 7.87
C GLY A 11 46.96 -8.61 9.08
N ALA A 12 45.83 -9.29 9.16
CA ALA A 12 45.81 -10.69 9.55
C ALA A 12 44.47 -11.29 9.05
N HIS A 13 44.61 -12.21 8.11
CA HIS A 13 43.50 -13.09 7.68
C HIS A 13 43.04 -13.96 8.84
N ALA A 14 41.85 -13.75 9.34
CA ALA A 14 41.18 -14.68 10.23
C ALA A 14 40.55 -15.81 9.40
N ARG A 15 40.94 -17.04 9.64
CA ARG A 15 40.29 -18.28 9.12
C ARG A 15 38.90 -18.40 9.70
N PRO A 16 37.93 -18.95 8.94
CA PRO A 16 36.61 -19.27 9.48
C PRO A 16 36.71 -20.42 10.51
N PRO A 17 35.84 -20.46 11.52
CA PRO A 17 35.80 -21.50 12.52
C PRO A 17 35.41 -22.86 11.90
N PRO A 18 35.90 -23.97 12.46
CA PRO A 18 35.57 -25.33 12.01
C PRO A 18 34.10 -25.65 12.31
N PRO A 19 33.46 -26.54 11.52
CA PRO A 19 32.09 -26.98 11.77
C PRO A 19 32.00 -27.79 13.09
N PRO A 20 30.83 -27.80 13.74
CA PRO A 20 30.64 -28.55 14.97
C PRO A 20 30.73 -30.07 14.76
N PRO A 21 31.17 -30.82 15.76
CA PRO A 21 31.31 -32.27 15.65
C PRO A 21 29.95 -32.96 15.54
N THR A 22 29.90 -33.99 14.71
CA THR A 22 28.76 -34.91 14.56
C THR A 22 28.48 -35.65 15.85
N PRO A 23 27.23 -35.84 16.27
CA PRO A 23 26.88 -36.62 17.45
C PRO A 23 27.17 -38.11 17.24
N PRO A 24 27.54 -38.84 18.29
CA PRO A 24 27.83 -40.26 18.23
C PRO A 24 26.57 -41.11 17.98
N PRO A 25 26.69 -42.29 17.40
CA PRO A 25 25.56 -43.17 17.12
C PRO A 25 24.96 -43.73 18.42
N PRO A 26 23.67 -44.06 18.43
CA PRO A 26 22.98 -44.58 19.60
C PRO A 26 23.48 -45.97 19.99
N PRO A 27 23.52 -46.31 21.27
CA PRO A 27 23.93 -47.62 21.74
C PRO A 27 22.90 -48.70 21.42
N ALA A 28 23.38 -49.91 21.18
CA ALA A 28 22.60 -51.12 20.90
C ALA A 28 21.71 -51.52 22.09
N PRO A 29 20.54 -52.14 21.86
CA PRO A 29 19.60 -52.49 22.90
C PRO A 29 20.10 -53.63 23.77
N PRO A 30 19.89 -53.58 25.08
CA PRO A 30 20.29 -54.69 25.96
C PRO A 30 19.23 -55.80 25.96
N THR A 31 19.75 -57.01 26.08
CA THR A 31 19.04 -58.31 26.21
C THR A 31 18.22 -58.37 27.49
N HIS A 32 17.01 -58.87 27.40
CA HIS A 32 16.06 -59.05 28.47
C HIS A 32 16.53 -60.03 29.57
N PRO A 33 16.21 -59.75 30.82
CA PRO A 33 15.86 -60.75 31.80
C PRO A 33 14.42 -60.60 32.33
N HIS A 34 13.93 -61.74 32.86
CA HIS A 34 12.57 -62.07 33.28
C HIS A 34 11.88 -61.06 34.24
N PRO A 35 10.51 -61.07 34.27
CA PRO A 35 9.73 -60.04 34.92
C PRO A 35 9.70 -60.19 36.46
N PRO A 36 9.78 -59.10 37.18
CA PRO A 36 9.34 -59.05 38.57
C PRO A 36 7.86 -58.55 38.69
N GLU A 37 7.26 -58.97 39.76
CA GLU A 37 5.86 -58.79 40.14
C GLU A 37 5.27 -57.41 39.88
N THR A 38 4.02 -57.37 39.42
CA THR A 38 3.19 -56.21 39.18
C THR A 38 2.98 -55.39 40.46
N PRO A 39 3.33 -54.08 40.46
CA PRO A 39 2.89 -53.16 41.49
C PRO A 39 1.39 -52.88 41.37
N PRO A 40 0.69 -52.49 42.44
CA PRO A 40 -0.73 -52.18 42.43
C PRO A 40 -1.04 -51.00 41.46
N PRO A 41 -2.22 -51.01 40.82
CA PRO A 41 -2.58 -49.97 39.86
C PRO A 41 -2.51 -48.57 40.48
N PRO A 42 -2.02 -47.58 39.77
CA PRO A 42 -2.04 -46.19 40.23
C PRO A 42 -3.48 -45.72 40.51
N PRO A 43 -3.68 -44.82 41.47
CA PRO A 43 -5.02 -44.27 41.72
C PRO A 43 -5.57 -43.64 40.45
N HIS A 44 -6.86 -43.89 40.17
CA HIS A 44 -7.56 -43.36 39.01
C HIS A 44 -7.31 -41.86 38.90
N PRO A 45 -6.99 -41.35 37.69
CA PRO A 45 -6.90 -39.93 37.46
C PRO A 45 -8.24 -39.29 37.88
N PRO A 46 -8.21 -38.10 38.47
CA PRO A 46 -9.44 -37.40 38.80
C PRO A 46 -10.30 -37.29 37.51
N PRO A 47 -11.64 -37.28 37.65
CA PRO A 47 -12.53 -37.21 36.51
C PRO A 47 -12.09 -36.06 35.61
N ALA A 48 -11.89 -36.36 34.34
CA ALA A 48 -11.47 -35.37 33.37
C ALA A 48 -12.39 -34.15 33.47
N VAL A 49 -11.82 -32.99 33.75
CA VAL A 49 -12.55 -31.73 33.60
C VAL A 49 -13.13 -31.75 32.19
N PRO A 50 -14.44 -31.62 32.01
CA PRO A 50 -15.04 -31.72 30.69
C PRO A 50 -14.31 -30.71 29.80
N PRO A 51 -13.88 -31.11 28.57
CA PRO A 51 -13.27 -30.17 27.66
C PRO A 51 -14.18 -28.97 27.54
N ALA A 52 -13.62 -27.77 27.70
CA ALA A 52 -14.37 -26.55 27.48
C ALA A 52 -15.12 -26.73 26.16
N PRO A 53 -16.43 -26.49 26.10
CA PRO A 53 -17.20 -26.77 24.90
C PRO A 53 -16.51 -26.05 23.76
N ARG A 54 -15.98 -26.81 22.78
CA ARG A 54 -15.62 -26.22 21.50
C ARG A 54 -16.83 -25.37 21.15
N PRO A 55 -16.68 -24.10 20.75
CA PRO A 55 -17.81 -23.30 20.35
C PRO A 55 -18.49 -23.99 19.18
N GLN A 56 -19.39 -24.92 19.50
CA GLN A 56 -20.41 -25.39 18.56
C GLN A 56 -21.29 -24.16 18.42
N HIS A 57 -21.35 -23.61 17.23
CA HIS A 57 -22.24 -22.52 16.91
C HIS A 57 -23.65 -22.85 17.39
N PRO A 58 -24.21 -22.19 18.40
CA PRO A 58 -25.59 -22.36 18.71
C PRO A 58 -26.38 -21.85 17.50
N PRO A 59 -27.40 -22.59 17.02
CA PRO A 59 -28.24 -22.07 15.98
C PRO A 59 -28.93 -20.80 16.49
N ALA A 60 -28.76 -19.71 15.77
CA ALA A 60 -29.67 -18.58 15.69
C ALA A 60 -29.67 -17.47 16.75
N VAL A 61 -28.64 -17.24 17.55
CA VAL A 61 -28.43 -15.88 18.12
C VAL A 61 -26.99 -15.47 17.85
N ARG A 62 -26.74 -14.85 16.69
CA ARG A 62 -25.47 -14.20 16.40
C ARG A 62 -25.35 -12.99 17.33
N ARG A 63 -24.70 -13.15 18.50
CA ARG A 63 -24.33 -12.02 19.33
C ARG A 63 -23.45 -11.09 18.51
N SER A 64 -23.69 -9.79 18.57
CA SER A 64 -22.83 -8.77 17.94
C SER A 64 -21.40 -8.88 18.49
N GLY A 65 -20.40 -8.36 17.75
CA GLY A 65 -18.99 -8.45 18.12
C GLY A 65 -18.68 -8.17 19.58
N PRO A 66 -19.11 -7.02 20.19
CA PRO A 66 -18.85 -6.70 21.60
C PRO A 66 -19.44 -7.72 22.56
N SER A 67 -20.68 -8.15 22.37
CA SER A 67 -21.32 -9.14 23.24
C SER A 67 -20.71 -10.53 23.10
N ARG A 68 -20.19 -10.88 21.92
CA ARG A 68 -19.43 -12.11 21.70
C ARG A 68 -18.11 -12.08 22.45
N ARG A 69 -17.32 -11.02 22.35
CA ARG A 69 -16.03 -10.87 23.06
C ARG A 69 -16.21 -10.94 24.56
N SER A 70 -17.19 -10.22 25.10
CA SER A 70 -17.51 -10.25 26.51
C SER A 70 -17.98 -11.63 26.99
N ALA A 71 -18.81 -12.31 26.20
CA ALA A 71 -19.27 -13.66 26.53
C ALA A 71 -18.12 -14.67 26.49
N LEU A 72 -17.23 -14.59 25.50
CA LEU A 72 -16.07 -15.46 25.40
C LEU A 72 -15.12 -15.22 26.60
N ALA A 73 -14.87 -13.95 26.95
CA ALA A 73 -14.08 -13.61 28.11
C ALA A 73 -14.72 -14.14 29.41
N GLY A 74 -16.04 -14.00 29.57
CA GLY A 74 -16.77 -14.52 30.75
C GLY A 74 -16.70 -16.05 30.88
N LEU A 75 -16.91 -16.80 29.80
CA LEU A 75 -16.75 -18.26 29.78
C LEU A 75 -15.32 -18.70 30.10
N THR A 76 -14.33 -17.96 29.58
CA THR A 76 -12.91 -18.20 29.91
C THR A 76 -12.61 -17.90 31.37
N ASP A 77 -13.16 -16.82 31.94
CA ASP A 77 -13.06 -16.48 33.35
C ASP A 77 -13.63 -17.55 34.26
N GLU A 78 -14.83 -18.04 33.96
CA GLU A 78 -15.50 -19.11 34.71
C GLU A 78 -14.65 -20.38 34.72
N TRP A 79 -14.15 -20.80 33.55
CA TRP A 79 -13.30 -21.98 33.41
C TRP A 79 -11.97 -21.82 34.17
N LEU A 80 -11.25 -20.71 33.96
CA LEU A 80 -9.98 -20.45 34.65
C LEU A 80 -10.15 -20.27 36.14
N SER A 81 -11.28 -19.71 36.62
CA SER A 81 -11.57 -19.58 38.03
C SER A 81 -11.79 -20.92 38.68
N ALA A 82 -12.53 -21.84 38.03
CA ALA A 82 -12.72 -23.21 38.52
C ALA A 82 -11.39 -23.99 38.58
N LEU A 83 -10.58 -23.84 37.53
CA LEU A 83 -9.27 -24.45 37.42
C LEU A 83 -8.34 -23.96 38.54
N PHE A 84 -8.29 -22.63 38.75
CA PHE A 84 -7.49 -21.99 39.81
C PHE A 84 -7.94 -22.46 41.20
N ALA A 85 -9.25 -22.50 41.49
CA ALA A 85 -9.78 -22.92 42.76
C ALA A 85 -9.42 -24.39 43.09
N THR A 86 -9.42 -25.26 42.07
CA THR A 86 -9.02 -26.66 42.23
C THR A 86 -7.53 -26.78 42.47
N ALA A 87 -6.72 -26.17 41.61
CA ALA A 87 -5.27 -26.20 41.72
C ALA A 87 -4.75 -25.60 43.04
N ALA A 88 -5.35 -24.49 43.50
CA ALA A 88 -4.98 -23.87 44.79
C ALA A 88 -5.32 -24.73 45.99
N ARG A 89 -6.43 -25.48 45.95
CA ARG A 89 -6.79 -26.45 47.03
C ARG A 89 -5.82 -27.63 47.10
N GLU A 90 -5.46 -28.17 45.94
CA GLU A 90 -4.57 -29.33 45.83
C GLU A 90 -3.12 -29.02 46.26
N THR A 91 -2.66 -27.82 45.89
CA THR A 91 -1.30 -27.38 46.25
C THR A 91 -1.18 -26.72 47.60
N GLY A 92 -2.32 -26.37 48.23
CA GLY A 92 -2.35 -25.65 49.53
C GLY A 92 -1.88 -24.18 49.42
N VAL A 93 -1.64 -23.66 48.23
CA VAL A 93 -1.16 -22.28 48.02
C VAL A 93 -2.26 -21.28 48.38
N ARG A 94 -1.89 -20.32 49.24
CA ARG A 94 -2.72 -19.17 49.60
C ARG A 94 -1.98 -17.89 49.22
N GLY A 95 -2.70 -16.76 49.17
CA GLY A 95 -2.08 -15.47 48.79
C GLY A 95 -1.62 -15.40 47.31
N ALA A 96 -2.37 -16.04 46.40
CA ALA A 96 -2.16 -15.97 44.99
C ALA A 96 -3.43 -15.49 44.27
N THR A 97 -3.26 -14.87 43.11
CA THR A 97 -4.35 -14.44 42.23
C THR A 97 -3.97 -14.65 40.77
N LEU A 98 -4.92 -15.14 39.99
CA LEU A 98 -4.78 -15.24 38.53
C LEU A 98 -5.29 -13.93 37.90
N VAL A 99 -4.48 -13.30 37.12
CA VAL A 99 -4.70 -11.98 36.52
C VAL A 99 -4.67 -12.10 35.01
N ALA A 100 -5.70 -11.56 34.34
CA ALA A 100 -5.72 -11.33 32.92
C ALA A 100 -5.09 -9.96 32.58
N VAL A 101 -4.23 -9.90 31.59
CA VAL A 101 -3.60 -8.66 31.13
C VAL A 101 -3.88 -8.41 29.64
N GLY A 102 -3.48 -7.28 29.10
CA GLY A 102 -3.61 -6.98 27.69
C GLY A 102 -5.06 -7.02 27.15
N GLY A 103 -5.27 -7.67 26.03
CA GLY A 103 -6.59 -7.84 25.41
C GLY A 103 -7.58 -8.59 26.30
N TYR A 104 -7.14 -9.65 26.91
CA TYR A 104 -7.95 -10.42 27.83
C TYR A 104 -8.26 -9.64 29.12
N GLY A 105 -7.32 -8.86 29.61
CA GLY A 105 -7.56 -7.95 30.77
C GLY A 105 -8.71 -6.96 30.53
N ARG A 106 -8.90 -6.53 29.27
CA ARG A 106 -10.01 -5.66 28.85
C ARG A 106 -11.33 -6.38 28.58
N ALA A 107 -11.39 -7.69 28.80
CA ALA A 107 -12.51 -8.55 28.41
C ALA A 107 -12.83 -8.50 26.90
N GLU A 108 -11.81 -8.36 26.07
CA GLU A 108 -11.87 -8.26 24.60
C GLU A 108 -11.19 -9.45 23.93
N LEU A 109 -11.67 -10.64 24.27
CA LEU A 109 -11.11 -11.86 23.74
C LEU A 109 -11.68 -12.14 22.35
N SER A 110 -10.82 -12.11 21.34
CA SER A 110 -11.19 -12.55 19.97
C SER A 110 -11.13 -14.08 19.87
N PRO A 111 -11.85 -14.70 18.90
CA PRO A 111 -12.06 -16.16 18.88
C PRO A 111 -10.82 -17.05 18.87
N ARG A 112 -9.69 -16.52 18.39
CA ARG A 112 -8.40 -17.24 18.30
C ARG A 112 -7.26 -16.49 18.97
N SER A 113 -7.57 -15.49 19.81
CA SER A 113 -6.53 -14.78 20.57
C SER A 113 -5.83 -15.71 21.54
N ASP A 114 -4.55 -15.43 21.75
CA ASP A 114 -3.77 -15.87 22.91
C ASP A 114 -4.39 -15.39 24.24
N LEU A 115 -4.09 -16.10 25.30
CA LEU A 115 -4.42 -15.72 26.67
C LEU A 115 -3.17 -15.13 27.32
N ASP A 116 -3.25 -13.86 27.72
CA ASP A 116 -2.20 -13.18 28.47
C ASP A 116 -2.51 -13.29 29.97
N LEU A 117 -1.78 -14.13 30.71
CA LEU A 117 -2.03 -14.43 32.12
C LEU A 117 -0.82 -14.12 33.01
N LEU A 118 -1.09 -13.55 34.18
CA LEU A 118 -0.12 -13.36 35.24
C LEU A 118 -0.61 -14.07 36.51
N LEU A 119 0.17 -15.01 37.03
CA LEU A 119 0.00 -15.55 38.35
C LEU A 119 0.74 -14.65 39.35
N LEU A 120 -0.02 -13.84 40.07
CA LEU A 120 0.50 -12.91 41.08
C LEU A 120 0.42 -13.57 42.44
N HIS A 121 1.51 -13.49 43.26
CA HIS A 121 1.54 -14.09 44.58
C HIS A 121 2.23 -13.19 45.60
N ASP A 122 1.90 -13.39 46.91
CA ASP A 122 2.40 -12.57 48.00
C ASP A 122 3.85 -12.89 48.46
N GLY A 123 4.48 -13.90 47.84
CA GLY A 123 5.85 -14.32 48.12
C GLY A 123 6.01 -15.23 49.33
N LYS A 124 4.93 -15.71 49.96
CA LYS A 124 4.97 -16.54 51.16
C LYS A 124 4.85 -18.03 50.91
N ALA A 125 4.35 -18.41 49.73
CA ALA A 125 4.21 -19.81 49.34
C ALA A 125 5.59 -20.44 49.07
N GLU A 126 5.74 -21.71 49.39
CA GLU A 126 6.93 -22.47 49.04
C GLU A 126 7.08 -22.54 47.52
N PRO A 127 8.32 -22.36 46.97
CA PRO A 127 8.55 -22.35 45.54
C PRO A 127 8.05 -23.59 44.79
N ALA A 128 8.19 -24.79 45.41
CA ALA A 128 7.70 -26.02 44.79
C ALA A 128 6.16 -26.08 44.72
N ALA A 129 5.46 -25.61 45.74
CA ALA A 129 4.00 -25.55 45.76
C ALA A 129 3.49 -24.53 44.75
N LEU A 130 4.17 -23.38 44.63
CA LEU A 130 3.84 -22.35 43.65
C LEU A 130 4.08 -22.84 42.19
N GLY A 131 5.18 -23.55 41.97
CA GLY A 131 5.44 -24.20 40.67
C GLY A 131 4.38 -25.23 40.32
N ALA A 132 3.98 -26.08 41.26
CA ALA A 132 2.90 -27.05 41.07
C ALA A 132 1.54 -26.37 40.78
N LEU A 133 1.27 -25.21 41.40
CA LEU A 133 0.08 -24.41 41.11
C LEU A 133 0.16 -23.89 39.68
N ALA A 134 1.30 -23.32 39.27
CA ALA A 134 1.50 -22.78 37.95
C ALA A 134 1.33 -23.87 36.87
N ASP A 135 1.95 -25.04 37.04
CA ASP A 135 1.84 -26.17 36.13
C ASP A 135 0.38 -26.62 35.95
N ARG A 136 -0.39 -26.73 37.05
CA ARG A 136 -1.81 -27.09 36.99
C ARG A 136 -2.68 -26.06 36.28
N LEU A 137 -2.22 -24.81 36.17
CA LEU A 137 -2.91 -23.77 35.43
C LEU A 137 -2.52 -23.78 33.93
N TRP A 138 -1.26 -23.98 33.64
CA TRP A 138 -0.77 -23.80 32.26
C TRP A 138 -0.96 -25.05 31.39
N TYR A 139 -0.71 -26.26 31.91
CA TYR A 139 -0.87 -27.49 31.14
C TYR A 139 -2.28 -27.69 30.55
N PRO A 140 -3.39 -27.49 31.31
CA PRO A 140 -4.74 -27.61 30.74
C PRO A 140 -5.02 -26.60 29.62
N VAL A 141 -4.41 -25.40 29.65
CA VAL A 141 -4.55 -24.40 28.58
C VAL A 141 -3.83 -24.87 27.33
N TRP A 142 -2.61 -25.39 27.46
CA TRP A 142 -1.83 -25.94 26.36
C TRP A 142 -2.47 -27.18 25.76
N ASP A 143 -3.01 -28.07 26.59
CA ASP A 143 -3.71 -29.29 26.12
C ASP A 143 -4.95 -28.96 25.27
N LEU A 144 -5.57 -27.81 25.47
CA LEU A 144 -6.65 -27.31 24.63
C LEU A 144 -6.16 -26.68 23.32
N GLY A 145 -4.85 -26.57 23.13
CA GLY A 145 -4.24 -25.92 21.96
C GLY A 145 -4.46 -24.40 21.94
N VAL A 146 -4.68 -23.77 23.09
CA VAL A 146 -4.80 -22.32 23.23
C VAL A 146 -3.41 -21.72 23.43
N ALA A 147 -3.07 -20.70 22.63
CA ALA A 147 -1.83 -19.96 22.83
C ALA A 147 -1.87 -19.20 24.16
N LEU A 148 -0.81 -19.31 24.95
CA LEU A 148 -0.71 -18.76 26.30
C LEU A 148 0.59 -17.97 26.46
N ASP A 149 0.49 -16.68 26.73
CA ASP A 149 1.57 -15.88 27.32
C ASP A 149 1.34 -15.80 28.83
N HIS A 150 2.33 -16.22 29.61
CA HIS A 150 2.16 -16.35 31.06
C HIS A 150 3.41 -15.93 31.82
N SER A 151 3.20 -15.51 33.06
CA SER A 151 4.29 -15.25 34.01
C SER A 151 3.83 -15.47 35.46
N VAL A 152 4.81 -15.76 36.31
CA VAL A 152 4.60 -15.90 37.76
C VAL A 152 5.45 -14.86 38.46
N ARG A 153 4.85 -13.96 39.24
CA ARG A 153 5.56 -12.82 39.83
C ARG A 153 4.95 -12.40 41.16
N THR A 154 5.77 -11.85 42.04
CA THR A 154 5.32 -11.02 43.16
C THR A 154 4.94 -9.61 42.65
N PRO A 155 4.17 -8.80 43.39
CA PRO A 155 3.90 -7.39 43.09
C PRO A 155 5.18 -6.57 42.90
N GLY A 156 6.23 -6.84 43.68
CA GLY A 156 7.52 -6.16 43.58
C GLY A 156 8.26 -6.49 42.27
N GLU A 157 8.25 -7.75 41.84
CA GLU A 157 8.83 -8.20 40.59
C GLU A 157 8.06 -7.67 39.38
N ALA A 158 6.73 -7.74 39.41
CA ALA A 158 5.88 -7.20 38.36
C ALA A 158 6.15 -5.70 38.12
N ARG A 159 6.31 -4.90 39.19
CA ARG A 159 6.67 -3.48 39.11
C ARG A 159 8.08 -3.26 38.55
N ARG A 160 9.07 -4.06 38.97
CA ARG A 160 10.44 -3.96 38.43
C ARG A 160 10.46 -4.24 36.95
N THR A 161 9.83 -5.35 36.53
CA THR A 161 9.75 -5.67 35.09
C THR A 161 9.00 -4.59 34.31
N ALA A 162 7.92 -4.04 34.82
CA ALA A 162 7.21 -2.92 34.17
C ALA A 162 8.08 -1.66 34.05
N ALA A 163 8.97 -1.43 35.03
CA ALA A 163 9.92 -0.31 34.96
C ALA A 163 11.00 -0.50 33.88
N GLU A 164 11.33 -1.74 33.50
CA GLU A 164 12.31 -2.10 32.49
C GLU A 164 11.67 -2.31 31.11
N ASP A 165 10.51 -2.97 31.04
CA ASP A 165 9.79 -3.31 29.81
C ASP A 165 8.48 -2.52 29.70
N LEU A 166 8.41 -1.67 28.68
CA LEU A 166 7.23 -0.85 28.41
C LEU A 166 6.01 -1.69 28.04
N LYS A 167 6.18 -2.83 27.34
CA LYS A 167 5.06 -3.71 26.95
C LYS A 167 4.42 -4.34 28.18
N VAL A 168 5.23 -4.78 29.13
CA VAL A 168 4.74 -5.30 30.42
C VAL A 168 4.01 -4.21 31.20
N HIS A 169 4.54 -2.97 31.22
CA HIS A 169 3.87 -1.86 31.88
C HIS A 169 2.48 -1.60 31.28
N LEU A 170 2.39 -1.53 29.94
CA LEU A 170 1.12 -1.32 29.23
C LEU A 170 0.13 -2.45 29.48
N GLY A 171 0.60 -3.71 29.52
CA GLY A 171 -0.25 -4.86 29.85
C GLY A 171 -0.85 -4.78 31.25
N LEU A 172 -0.07 -4.32 32.24
CA LEU A 172 -0.52 -4.16 33.60
C LEU A 172 -1.50 -3.01 33.83
N LEU A 173 -1.50 -1.98 32.95
CA LEU A 173 -2.53 -0.92 33.01
C LEU A 173 -3.94 -1.46 32.77
N ASP A 174 -4.08 -2.55 32.02
CA ASP A 174 -5.34 -3.20 31.70
C ASP A 174 -5.58 -4.47 32.57
N ALA A 175 -4.77 -4.70 33.59
CA ALA A 175 -4.84 -5.89 34.43
C ALA A 175 -6.17 -6.04 35.19
N ARG A 176 -6.73 -7.26 35.19
CA ARG A 176 -8.01 -7.63 35.79
C ARG A 176 -7.89 -8.98 36.52
N THR A 177 -8.44 -9.06 37.73
CA THR A 177 -8.52 -10.33 38.47
C THR A 177 -9.47 -11.30 37.79
N VAL A 178 -9.01 -12.54 37.56
CA VAL A 178 -9.81 -13.68 37.12
C VAL A 178 -10.20 -14.54 38.28
N ALA A 179 -9.26 -14.87 39.17
CA ALA A 179 -9.50 -15.69 40.35
C ALA A 179 -8.50 -15.39 41.48
N GLY A 180 -8.84 -15.74 42.69
CA GLY A 180 -7.97 -15.63 43.89
C GLY A 180 -8.08 -14.31 44.64
N ASP A 181 -7.01 -13.85 45.27
CA ASP A 181 -6.98 -12.67 46.14
C ASP A 181 -6.94 -11.37 45.34
N ALA A 182 -8.09 -10.73 45.15
CA ALA A 182 -8.22 -9.47 44.43
C ALA A 182 -7.43 -8.30 45.09
N GLY A 183 -7.12 -8.37 46.35
CA GLY A 183 -6.36 -7.36 47.08
C GLY A 183 -4.93 -7.20 46.58
N LEU A 184 -4.30 -8.32 46.18
CA LEU A 184 -2.95 -8.30 45.59
C LEU A 184 -2.90 -7.46 44.31
N LEU A 185 -3.85 -7.67 43.42
CA LEU A 185 -3.92 -6.88 42.18
C LEU A 185 -4.29 -5.44 42.43
N ALA A 186 -5.23 -5.16 43.38
CA ALA A 186 -5.64 -3.78 43.65
C ALA A 186 -4.45 -2.91 44.11
N GLY A 187 -3.61 -3.46 44.98
CA GLY A 187 -2.37 -2.82 45.44
C GLY A 187 -1.37 -2.60 44.30
N LEU A 188 -1.13 -3.64 43.50
CA LEU A 188 -0.23 -3.55 42.32
C LEU A 188 -0.73 -2.52 41.33
N ARG A 189 -2.02 -2.54 40.98
CA ARG A 189 -2.62 -1.62 39.99
C ARG A 189 -2.49 -0.16 40.41
N THR A 190 -2.71 0.15 41.67
CA THR A 190 -2.51 1.50 42.22
C THR A 190 -1.06 1.96 42.05
N ALA A 191 -0.10 1.08 42.36
CA ALA A 191 1.31 1.38 42.25
C ALA A 191 1.76 1.54 40.80
N VAL A 192 1.33 0.64 39.88
CA VAL A 192 1.65 0.69 38.45
C VAL A 192 1.11 1.96 37.82
N LEU A 193 -0.13 2.37 38.15
CA LEU A 193 -0.69 3.65 37.64
C LEU A 193 0.06 4.86 38.17
N ALA A 194 0.48 4.85 39.43
CA ALA A 194 1.30 5.92 40.00
C ALA A 194 2.69 5.99 39.30
N ASP A 195 3.32 4.84 39.14
CA ASP A 195 4.62 4.72 38.43
C ASP A 195 4.50 5.22 36.97
N TRP A 196 3.43 4.84 36.25
CA TRP A 196 3.15 5.30 34.92
C TRP A 196 3.06 6.82 34.82
N ARG A 197 2.26 7.46 35.70
CA ARG A 197 2.08 8.91 35.76
C ARG A 197 3.35 9.65 36.09
N ASN A 198 4.12 9.14 37.06
CA ASN A 198 5.38 9.75 37.49
C ASN A 198 6.45 9.67 36.38
N GLN A 199 6.49 8.56 35.65
CA GLN A 199 7.47 8.31 34.58
C GLN A 199 6.99 8.78 33.19
N ALA A 200 5.76 9.24 33.06
CA ALA A 200 5.16 9.62 31.79
C ALA A 200 6.02 10.58 30.95
N PRO A 201 6.69 11.61 31.51
CA PRO A 201 7.55 12.47 30.71
C PRO A 201 8.70 11.75 29.97
N LYS A 202 9.17 10.63 30.52
CA LYS A 202 10.22 9.78 29.93
C LYS A 202 9.60 8.69 29.05
N ARG A 203 8.53 8.04 29.51
CA ARG A 203 7.94 6.87 28.85
C ARG A 203 7.11 7.19 27.62
N LEU A 204 6.47 8.35 27.56
CA LEU A 204 5.65 8.71 26.39
C LEU A 204 6.48 8.93 25.13
N PRO A 205 7.64 9.60 25.16
CA PRO A 205 8.54 9.65 23.98
C PRO A 205 9.01 8.25 23.53
N GLU A 206 9.32 7.35 24.46
CA GLU A 206 9.68 5.96 24.17
C GLU A 206 8.52 5.22 23.50
N LEU A 207 7.30 5.34 24.01
CA LEU A 207 6.10 4.77 23.43
C LEU A 207 5.86 5.32 22.01
N HIS A 208 6.03 6.63 21.82
CA HIS A 208 5.89 7.26 20.49
C HIS A 208 6.91 6.70 19.48
N SER A 209 8.19 6.51 19.89
CA SER A 209 9.20 5.89 19.03
C SER A 209 8.80 4.48 18.62
N LEU A 210 8.35 3.64 19.57
CA LEU A 210 7.85 2.30 19.28
C LEU A 210 6.65 2.29 18.33
N CYS A 211 5.74 3.27 18.46
CA CYS A 211 4.62 3.42 17.51
C CYS A 211 5.11 3.75 16.10
N ARG A 212 6.10 4.64 15.97
CA ARG A 212 6.69 5.00 14.67
C ARG A 212 7.43 3.83 14.02
N GLU A 213 8.32 3.17 14.75
CA GLU A 213 9.06 1.99 14.29
C GLU A 213 8.12 0.86 13.84
N ARG A 214 6.99 0.69 14.53
CA ARG A 214 5.96 -0.26 14.14
C ARG A 214 5.27 0.18 12.83
N ALA A 215 4.92 1.45 12.70
CA ALA A 215 4.33 2.01 11.48
C ALA A 215 5.25 1.84 10.26
N GLU A 216 6.56 2.04 10.42
CA GLU A 216 7.55 1.81 9.36
C GLU A 216 7.60 0.35 8.89
N ARG A 217 7.44 -0.60 9.82
CA ARG A 217 7.45 -2.04 9.49
C ARG A 217 6.13 -2.58 8.95
N ALA A 218 5.01 -2.15 9.52
CA ALA A 218 3.69 -2.70 9.23
C ALA A 218 2.88 -1.82 8.27
N GLY A 219 3.35 -0.64 7.92
CA GLY A 219 2.69 0.31 7.05
C GLY A 219 1.50 1.03 7.68
N GLU A 220 0.75 1.76 6.87
CA GLU A 220 -0.47 2.47 7.28
C GLU A 220 -1.71 1.67 6.91
N LEU A 221 -2.50 1.28 7.90
CA LEU A 221 -3.68 0.44 7.72
C LEU A 221 -4.65 0.99 6.67
N ARG A 222 -4.85 2.30 6.66
CA ARG A 222 -5.79 3.01 5.81
C ARG A 222 -5.48 2.99 4.31
N PHE A 223 -4.31 2.44 3.89
CA PHE A 223 -3.88 2.42 2.49
C PHE A 223 -3.50 1.04 1.98
N LEU A 224 -3.28 0.07 2.87
CA LEU A 224 -2.81 -1.25 2.50
C LEU A 224 -3.95 -2.13 1.98
N LEU A 225 -3.77 -2.80 0.84
CA LEU A 225 -4.73 -3.77 0.32
C LEU A 225 -4.88 -5.02 1.19
N GLU A 226 -3.82 -5.38 1.91
CA GLU A 226 -3.80 -6.49 2.88
C GLU A 226 -3.34 -5.98 4.24
N PRO A 227 -4.15 -5.14 4.92
CA PRO A 227 -3.74 -4.49 6.16
C PRO A 227 -3.61 -5.46 7.34
N ASP A 228 -2.64 -5.19 8.22
CA ASP A 228 -2.61 -5.77 9.56
C ASP A 228 -3.47 -4.91 10.48
N LEU A 229 -4.61 -5.45 10.93
CA LEU A 229 -5.60 -4.75 11.75
C LEU A 229 -5.08 -4.35 13.14
N LYS A 230 -4.00 -4.97 13.59
CA LYS A 230 -3.42 -4.78 14.93
C LYS A 230 -2.16 -3.94 14.88
N GLU A 231 -1.19 -4.29 14.01
CA GLU A 231 0.15 -3.72 14.03
C GLU A 231 0.32 -2.49 13.12
N ALA A 232 -0.45 -2.38 12.01
CA ALA A 232 -0.34 -1.23 11.13
C ALA A 232 -0.78 0.08 11.82
N ARG A 233 -0.23 1.22 11.37
CA ARG A 233 -0.62 2.54 11.90
C ARG A 233 -2.10 2.81 11.65
N GLY A 234 -2.79 3.24 12.69
CA GLY A 234 -4.25 3.35 12.71
C GLY A 234 -4.94 2.06 13.19
N GLY A 235 -4.18 1.02 13.58
CA GLY A 235 -4.69 -0.24 14.07
C GLY A 235 -4.90 -0.29 15.59
N LEU A 236 -5.22 -1.49 16.08
CA LEU A 236 -5.61 -1.71 17.48
C LEU A 236 -4.51 -1.39 18.50
N ARG A 237 -3.23 -1.52 18.12
CA ARG A 237 -2.09 -1.14 18.97
C ARG A 237 -2.01 0.35 19.21
N ASP A 238 -2.40 1.17 18.21
CA ASP A 238 -2.42 2.62 18.39
C ASP A 238 -3.52 3.05 19.34
N VAL A 239 -4.69 2.39 19.30
CA VAL A 239 -5.75 2.64 20.28
C VAL A 239 -5.26 2.31 21.70
N THR A 240 -4.47 1.24 21.87
CA THR A 240 -3.87 0.90 23.17
C THR A 240 -2.88 1.98 23.62
N ALA A 241 -2.05 2.51 22.70
CA ALA A 241 -1.13 3.60 22.99
C ALA A 241 -1.88 4.88 23.41
N LEU A 242 -2.97 5.24 22.70
CA LEU A 242 -3.82 6.40 23.07
C LEU A 242 -4.42 6.27 24.47
N ARG A 243 -4.86 5.07 24.86
CA ARG A 243 -5.34 4.79 26.22
C ARG A 243 -4.24 4.96 27.28
N ALA A 244 -3.03 4.53 26.95
CA ALA A 244 -1.88 4.69 27.83
C ALA A 244 -1.52 6.18 28.01
N VAL A 245 -1.59 6.98 26.91
CA VAL A 245 -1.41 8.43 26.99
C VAL A 245 -2.45 9.05 27.92
N ALA A 246 -3.73 8.73 27.73
CA ALA A 246 -4.80 9.24 28.60
C ALA A 246 -4.59 8.83 30.08
N ALA A 247 -4.16 7.59 30.36
CA ALA A 247 -3.85 7.12 31.71
C ALA A 247 -2.68 7.87 32.39
N SER A 248 -1.82 8.52 31.60
CA SER A 248 -0.68 9.31 32.09
C SER A 248 -1.06 10.64 32.71
N TRP A 249 -2.24 11.18 32.39
CA TRP A 249 -2.72 12.52 32.74
C TRP A 249 -1.88 13.68 32.18
N LEU A 250 -1.01 13.42 31.22
CA LEU A 250 -0.25 14.46 30.53
C LEU A 250 -1.02 15.07 29.35
N ALA A 251 -1.74 14.23 28.63
CA ALA A 251 -2.57 14.62 27.51
C ALA A 251 -3.78 13.68 27.45
N ASP A 252 -4.83 14.12 26.79
CA ASP A 252 -6.00 13.28 26.51
C ASP A 252 -6.09 13.00 25.00
N ALA A 253 -6.67 11.86 24.64
CA ALA A 253 -6.95 11.52 23.26
C ALA A 253 -8.36 12.03 22.87
N PRO A 254 -8.57 12.46 21.62
CA PRO A 254 -9.91 12.69 21.10
C PRO A 254 -10.77 11.44 21.27
N ARG A 255 -11.94 11.59 21.89
CA ARG A 255 -12.82 10.44 22.21
C ARG A 255 -13.88 10.20 21.16
N GLU A 256 -14.20 11.23 20.38
CA GLU A 256 -15.25 11.19 19.38
C GLU A 256 -14.88 10.22 18.26
N GLY A 257 -15.75 9.26 17.96
CA GLY A 257 -15.53 8.23 16.94
C GLY A 257 -14.52 7.13 17.30
N LEU A 258 -13.60 7.36 18.28
CA LEU A 258 -12.51 6.41 18.56
C LEU A 258 -13.01 5.06 19.09
N ALA A 259 -14.03 5.07 19.96
CA ALA A 259 -14.62 3.84 20.50
C ALA A 259 -15.30 3.03 19.38
N GLU A 260 -15.98 3.69 18.47
CA GLU A 260 -16.64 3.08 17.33
C GLU A 260 -15.61 2.53 16.31
N ALA A 261 -14.59 3.32 15.98
CA ALA A 261 -13.50 2.89 15.10
C ALA A 261 -12.83 1.64 15.65
N ARG A 262 -12.51 1.63 16.95
CA ARG A 262 -11.96 0.45 17.62
C ARG A 262 -12.89 -0.76 17.55
N ARG A 263 -14.18 -0.56 17.77
CA ARG A 263 -15.18 -1.63 17.66
C ARG A 263 -15.18 -2.25 16.26
N ARG A 264 -15.20 -1.43 15.20
CA ARG A 264 -15.17 -1.90 13.80
C ARG A 264 -13.91 -2.72 13.51
N LEU A 265 -12.73 -2.25 13.94
CA LEU A 265 -11.48 -3.01 13.77
C LEU A 265 -11.50 -4.35 14.52
N LEU A 266 -12.05 -4.40 15.73
CA LEU A 266 -12.21 -5.64 16.48
C LEU A 266 -13.23 -6.57 15.82
N ASP A 267 -14.32 -6.05 15.28
CA ASP A 267 -15.33 -6.84 14.60
C ASP A 267 -14.77 -7.46 13.31
N ALA A 268 -13.99 -6.70 12.55
CA ALA A 268 -13.27 -7.21 11.37
C ALA A 268 -12.25 -8.30 11.74
N ARG A 269 -11.49 -8.08 12.82
CA ARG A 269 -10.55 -9.07 13.37
C ARG A 269 -11.23 -10.35 13.82
N ASP A 270 -12.34 -10.25 14.55
CA ASP A 270 -13.12 -11.40 14.99
C ASP A 270 -13.66 -12.20 13.80
N ALA A 271 -14.18 -11.51 12.79
CA ALA A 271 -14.68 -12.15 11.56
C ALA A 271 -13.53 -12.87 10.82
N LEU A 272 -12.35 -12.23 10.73
CA LEU A 272 -11.16 -12.83 10.14
C LEU A 272 -10.73 -14.11 10.88
N HIS A 273 -10.73 -14.11 12.21
CA HIS A 273 -10.42 -15.29 13.03
C HIS A 273 -11.44 -16.41 12.83
N LEU A 274 -12.73 -16.06 12.66
CA LEU A 274 -13.79 -17.05 12.44
C LEU A 274 -13.70 -17.67 11.05
N VAL A 275 -13.42 -16.87 10.02
CA VAL A 275 -13.29 -17.32 8.63
C VAL A 275 -12.06 -18.20 8.45
N THR A 276 -10.91 -17.75 8.96
CA THR A 276 -9.64 -18.45 8.75
C THR A 276 -9.41 -19.60 9.72
N GLY A 277 -10.09 -19.61 10.88
CA GLY A 277 -9.80 -20.52 11.98
C GLY A 277 -8.43 -20.30 12.64
N ARG A 278 -7.76 -19.18 12.36
CA ARG A 278 -6.39 -18.85 12.80
C ARG A 278 -6.33 -17.54 13.58
N ALA A 279 -5.28 -17.38 14.40
CA ALA A 279 -4.96 -16.12 15.08
C ALA A 279 -4.17 -15.20 14.13
N THR A 280 -4.80 -14.74 13.04
CA THR A 280 -4.18 -13.83 12.08
C THR A 280 -4.80 -12.44 12.17
N ASP A 281 -3.95 -11.43 12.15
CA ASP A 281 -4.38 -10.02 12.17
C ASP A 281 -4.26 -9.37 10.78
N ARG A 282 -3.64 -10.06 9.81
CA ARG A 282 -3.51 -9.61 8.42
C ARG A 282 -4.73 -10.03 7.60
N LEU A 283 -5.44 -9.05 7.11
CA LEU A 283 -6.62 -9.21 6.26
C LEU A 283 -6.18 -9.40 4.80
N SER A 284 -5.83 -10.63 4.42
CA SER A 284 -5.37 -10.95 3.08
C SER A 284 -6.48 -10.91 2.05
N LEU A 285 -6.14 -10.67 0.77
CA LEU A 285 -7.10 -10.54 -0.33
C LEU A 285 -8.06 -11.74 -0.42
N GLN A 286 -7.57 -12.93 -0.11
CA GLN A 286 -8.33 -14.19 -0.22
C GLN A 286 -9.47 -14.30 0.79
N GLU A 287 -9.34 -13.68 1.97
CA GLU A 287 -10.33 -13.75 3.04
C GLU A 287 -11.32 -12.59 3.01
N GLN A 288 -11.03 -11.49 2.29
CA GLN A 288 -11.79 -10.23 2.37
C GLN A 288 -13.27 -10.40 2.05
N ASP A 289 -13.63 -11.13 0.97
CA ASP A 289 -15.03 -11.34 0.61
C ASP A 289 -15.77 -12.19 1.65
N GLN A 290 -15.12 -13.21 2.22
CA GLN A 290 -15.71 -14.04 3.26
C GLN A 290 -15.87 -13.27 4.56
N VAL A 291 -14.89 -12.42 4.91
CA VAL A 291 -14.96 -11.54 6.08
C VAL A 291 -16.07 -10.50 5.90
N ALA A 292 -16.20 -9.91 4.71
CA ALA A 292 -17.28 -8.98 4.37
C ALA A 292 -18.64 -9.64 4.56
N ALA A 293 -18.84 -10.82 3.97
CA ALA A 293 -20.08 -11.60 4.12
C ALA A 293 -20.36 -11.95 5.59
N GLN A 294 -19.35 -12.31 6.39
CA GLN A 294 -19.49 -12.59 7.81
C GLN A 294 -19.97 -11.37 8.61
N LEU A 295 -19.61 -10.16 8.17
CA LEU A 295 -20.04 -8.89 8.77
C LEU A 295 -21.35 -8.36 8.19
N GLY A 296 -21.87 -8.97 7.12
CA GLY A 296 -23.08 -8.52 6.42
C GLY A 296 -22.84 -7.33 5.50
N LEU A 297 -21.60 -7.14 5.05
CA LEU A 297 -21.20 -6.12 4.09
C LEU A 297 -21.35 -6.65 2.66
N LEU A 298 -21.45 -5.71 1.71
CA LEU A 298 -21.72 -6.05 0.31
C LEU A 298 -20.60 -6.88 -0.33
N ASP A 299 -19.36 -6.44 -0.15
CA ASP A 299 -18.18 -7.00 -0.78
C ASP A 299 -16.90 -6.60 -0.03
N ALA A 300 -15.76 -7.03 -0.52
CA ALA A 300 -14.46 -6.71 0.01
C ALA A 300 -14.12 -5.21 -0.05
N ASP A 301 -14.65 -4.45 -1.01
CA ASP A 301 -14.44 -2.99 -1.08
C ASP A 301 -15.18 -2.26 0.03
N ALA A 302 -16.41 -2.68 0.33
CA ALA A 302 -17.18 -2.17 1.46
C ALA A 302 -16.48 -2.48 2.80
N LEU A 303 -15.91 -3.69 2.95
CA LEU A 303 -15.12 -4.05 4.12
C LEU A 303 -13.88 -3.18 4.28
N LEU A 304 -13.08 -3.03 3.22
CA LEU A 304 -11.86 -2.22 3.28
C LEU A 304 -12.20 -0.76 3.56
N ARG A 305 -13.27 -0.23 2.97
CA ARG A 305 -13.71 1.14 3.25
C ARG A 305 -14.03 1.36 4.72
N GLU A 306 -14.80 0.45 5.37
CA GLU A 306 -15.08 0.54 6.80
C GLU A 306 -13.82 0.44 7.66
N VAL A 307 -12.90 -0.45 7.28
CA VAL A 307 -11.60 -0.62 7.97
C VAL A 307 -10.74 0.64 7.82
N TYR A 308 -10.68 1.23 6.62
CA TYR A 308 -9.91 2.46 6.36
C TYR A 308 -10.49 3.67 7.07
N GLU A 309 -11.82 3.80 7.12
CA GLU A 309 -12.49 4.85 7.89
C GLU A 309 -12.15 4.75 9.37
N ALA A 310 -12.23 3.54 9.94
CA ALA A 310 -11.85 3.32 11.33
C ALA A 310 -10.37 3.63 11.58
N ALA A 311 -9.49 3.19 10.68
CA ALA A 311 -8.06 3.47 10.76
C ALA A 311 -7.73 4.97 10.66
N ARG A 312 -8.44 5.72 9.80
CA ARG A 312 -8.29 7.17 9.67
C ARG A 312 -8.62 7.88 10.97
N VAL A 313 -9.71 7.50 11.65
CA VAL A 313 -10.09 8.06 12.96
C VAL A 313 -9.00 7.79 14.00
N VAL A 314 -8.49 6.56 14.07
CA VAL A 314 -7.43 6.18 15.01
C VAL A 314 -6.12 6.91 14.72
N ALA A 315 -5.71 6.99 13.46
CA ALA A 315 -4.48 7.67 13.03
C ALA A 315 -4.55 9.17 13.33
N TYR A 316 -5.66 9.83 13.00
CA TYR A 316 -5.87 11.25 13.29
C TYR A 316 -5.86 11.54 14.79
N ALA A 317 -6.56 10.70 15.59
CA ALA A 317 -6.51 10.80 17.04
C ALA A 317 -5.08 10.65 17.58
N GLY A 318 -4.28 9.76 16.97
CA GLY A 318 -2.86 9.60 17.26
C GLY A 318 -2.07 10.87 16.99
N ASP A 319 -2.21 11.45 15.80
CA ASP A 319 -1.49 12.67 15.40
C ASP A 319 -1.78 13.85 16.33
N VAL A 320 -3.06 14.06 16.66
CA VAL A 320 -3.49 15.10 17.61
C VAL A 320 -2.88 14.86 18.99
N THR A 321 -2.98 13.62 19.50
CA THR A 321 -2.51 13.26 20.83
C THR A 321 -1.00 13.41 20.98
N TRP A 322 -0.22 12.93 20.00
CA TRP A 322 1.24 13.03 20.07
C TRP A 322 1.75 14.46 19.93
N ARG A 323 1.08 15.31 19.16
CA ARG A 323 1.37 16.75 19.14
C ARG A 323 1.14 17.38 20.49
N GLU A 324 0.01 17.07 21.14
CA GLU A 324 -0.31 17.57 22.47
C GLU A 324 0.70 17.11 23.53
N VAL A 325 1.06 15.83 23.53
CA VAL A 325 2.15 15.30 24.39
C VAL A 325 3.44 16.10 24.19
N GLY A 326 3.84 16.31 22.93
CA GLY A 326 5.03 17.09 22.61
C GLY A 326 4.94 18.53 23.11
N ARG A 327 3.79 19.19 22.99
CA ARG A 327 3.53 20.53 23.50
C ARG A 327 3.67 20.61 25.03
N VAL A 328 3.04 19.69 25.75
CA VAL A 328 3.08 19.63 27.20
C VAL A 328 4.50 19.37 27.72
N LEU A 329 5.23 18.47 27.08
CA LEU A 329 6.62 18.16 27.47
C LEU A 329 7.56 19.36 27.23
N ARG A 330 7.43 20.08 26.10
CA ARG A 330 8.19 21.32 25.84
C ARG A 330 7.86 22.41 26.88
N ALA A 331 6.59 22.62 27.20
CA ALA A 331 6.17 23.59 28.20
C ALA A 331 6.73 23.27 29.61
N ARG A 332 6.80 21.98 29.98
CA ARG A 332 7.43 21.55 31.23
C ARG A 332 8.95 21.79 31.24
N ALA A 333 9.64 21.51 30.14
CA ALA A 333 11.07 21.72 30.01
C ALA A 333 11.46 23.21 30.03
N ALA A 334 10.59 24.09 29.57
CA ALA A 334 10.82 25.56 29.55
C ALA A 334 10.62 26.21 30.96
N ARG A 335 9.81 25.65 31.84
CA ARG A 335 9.50 26.23 33.17
C ARG A 335 10.69 26.45 34.13
N PRO A 336 11.75 25.64 34.20
CA PRO A 336 12.88 25.88 35.09
C PRO A 336 13.76 27.09 34.72
N ARG A 337 13.80 27.44 33.44
CA ARG A 337 14.68 28.52 32.93
C ARG A 337 14.11 29.94 33.13
N LEU A 338 12.81 30.09 33.20
CA LEU A 338 12.16 31.41 33.41
C LEU A 338 12.04 31.81 34.88
N ARG A 339 12.01 30.89 35.84
CA ARG A 339 11.92 31.22 37.25
C ARG A 339 13.18 31.85 37.85
N GLY A 340 14.34 31.67 37.15
CA GLY A 340 15.64 32.25 37.57
C GLY A 340 15.95 33.62 37.00
N LEU A 341 15.25 34.04 35.92
CA LEU A 341 15.64 35.28 35.17
C LEU A 341 14.64 36.44 35.30
N LEU A 342 13.39 36.19 35.72
CA LEU A 342 12.37 37.24 35.80
C LEU A 342 11.62 37.14 37.12
N GLY A 343 12.16 37.77 38.14
CA GLY A 343 11.41 38.17 39.27
C GLY A 343 10.41 39.24 38.83
N GLY A 344 9.18 38.86 38.59
CA GLY A 344 8.10 39.85 38.48
C GLY A 344 7.22 39.71 37.25
N ARG A 345 5.94 39.42 37.51
CA ARG A 345 4.74 39.75 36.77
C ARG A 345 4.57 39.28 35.32
N GLY A 346 3.55 38.43 35.17
CA GLY A 346 2.83 38.22 33.93
C GLY A 346 3.33 36.99 33.16
N ALA A 347 2.57 35.88 33.31
CA ALA A 347 2.54 34.90 32.21
C ALA A 347 2.14 35.70 30.95
N THR A 348 3.12 35.94 30.06
CA THR A 348 2.82 36.47 28.73
C THR A 348 1.87 35.47 28.08
N ALA A 349 0.62 35.88 27.85
CA ALA A 349 -0.30 35.17 26.98
C ALA A 349 0.48 34.82 25.71
N ALA A 350 0.45 33.55 25.30
CA ALA A 350 1.12 33.14 24.07
C ALA A 350 0.80 34.14 22.97
N ALA A 351 1.87 34.71 22.38
CA ALA A 351 1.71 35.76 21.38
C ALA A 351 0.95 35.13 20.18
N ARG A 352 -0.22 35.66 19.90
CA ARG A 352 -1.00 35.26 18.73
C ARG A 352 -0.50 36.03 17.51
N ALA A 353 0.14 35.33 16.59
CA ALA A 353 0.58 35.92 15.34
C ALA A 353 -0.55 35.82 14.28
N PRO A 354 -0.90 36.93 13.60
CA PRO A 354 -1.92 36.90 12.56
C PRO A 354 -1.39 36.08 11.36
N LEU A 355 -2.20 35.17 10.83
CA LEU A 355 -1.91 34.39 9.61
C LEU A 355 -2.79 34.89 8.45
N ALA A 356 -4.07 35.08 8.70
CA ALA A 356 -5.03 35.64 7.76
C ALA A 356 -6.20 36.27 8.52
N GLU A 357 -7.17 36.90 7.82
CA GLU A 357 -8.35 37.42 8.43
C GLU A 357 -9.13 36.35 9.19
N GLY A 358 -9.36 36.55 10.49
CA GLY A 358 -10.00 35.56 11.36
C GLY A 358 -9.15 34.34 11.76
N VAL A 359 -7.87 34.27 11.33
CA VAL A 359 -6.95 33.15 11.58
C VAL A 359 -5.66 33.64 12.20
N VAL A 360 -5.24 33.00 13.30
CA VAL A 360 -3.99 33.35 13.99
C VAL A 360 -3.21 32.07 14.34
N GLU A 361 -1.89 32.19 14.49
CA GLU A 361 -1.08 31.19 15.14
C GLU A 361 -1.19 31.27 16.64
N SER A 362 -1.34 30.16 17.32
CA SER A 362 -1.25 30.05 18.78
C SER A 362 -0.71 28.66 19.14
N ASP A 363 0.34 28.64 19.96
CA ASP A 363 0.99 27.42 20.44
C ASP A 363 1.46 26.44 19.34
N GLY A 364 1.82 26.97 18.16
CA GLY A 364 2.27 26.18 17.01
C GLY A 364 1.12 25.53 16.22
N GLU A 365 -0.10 26.00 16.36
CA GLU A 365 -1.26 25.60 15.57
C GLU A 365 -1.96 26.81 14.96
N ALA A 366 -2.59 26.62 13.78
CA ALA A 366 -3.50 27.58 13.21
C ALA A 366 -4.86 27.48 13.93
N VAL A 367 -5.31 28.58 14.53
CA VAL A 367 -6.54 28.68 15.32
C VAL A 367 -7.41 29.83 14.82
N LEU A 368 -8.69 29.81 15.19
CA LEU A 368 -9.58 30.94 14.92
C LEU A 368 -9.27 32.11 15.86
N ALA A 369 -9.22 33.32 15.32
CA ALA A 369 -9.13 34.52 16.11
C ALA A 369 -10.37 34.64 17.04
N LEU A 370 -10.21 35.36 18.18
CA LEU A 370 -11.31 35.53 19.12
C LEU A 370 -12.53 36.21 18.53
N ALA A 371 -12.31 37.15 17.60
CA ALA A 371 -13.37 37.88 16.89
C ALA A 371 -13.96 37.09 15.69
N ALA A 372 -13.38 35.92 15.33
CA ALA A 372 -13.86 35.14 14.18
C ALA A 372 -15.31 34.66 14.39
N ARG A 373 -16.12 34.82 13.33
CA ARG A 373 -17.55 34.51 13.31
C ARG A 373 -17.85 33.43 12.26
N PRO A 374 -17.70 32.12 12.56
CA PRO A 374 -17.99 31.03 11.62
C PRO A 374 -19.41 31.07 11.06
N ASP A 375 -20.38 31.56 11.84
CA ASP A 375 -21.79 31.72 11.49
C ASP A 375 -22.07 32.83 10.45
N ARG A 376 -21.13 33.74 10.25
CA ARG A 376 -21.25 34.88 9.33
C ARG A 376 -20.30 34.80 8.14
N ASP A 377 -19.14 34.22 8.31
CA ASP A 377 -18.06 34.10 7.32
C ASP A 377 -18.03 32.71 6.70
N ALA A 378 -18.59 32.56 5.52
CA ALA A 378 -18.68 31.30 4.81
C ALA A 378 -17.31 30.83 4.27
N VAL A 379 -16.32 31.73 4.07
CA VAL A 379 -15.01 31.42 3.52
C VAL A 379 -14.00 31.03 4.62
N LEU A 380 -14.32 31.30 5.87
CA LEU A 380 -13.41 31.17 7.00
C LEU A 380 -12.78 29.76 7.10
N ALA A 381 -13.50 28.70 6.74
CA ALA A 381 -12.98 27.31 6.76
C ALA A 381 -11.85 27.13 5.75
N LEU A 382 -12.02 27.59 4.52
CA LEU A 382 -11.00 27.52 3.48
C LEU A 382 -9.83 28.46 3.77
N ARG A 383 -10.11 29.64 4.31
CA ARG A 383 -9.07 30.61 4.72
C ARG A 383 -8.20 30.05 5.86
N LEU A 384 -8.80 29.39 6.87
CA LEU A 384 -8.05 28.69 7.91
C LEU A 384 -7.14 27.60 7.32
N ALA A 385 -7.70 26.78 6.41
CA ALA A 385 -6.97 25.69 5.78
C ALA A 385 -5.80 26.19 4.92
N ALA A 386 -6.05 27.19 4.07
CA ALA A 386 -5.02 27.78 3.22
C ALA A 386 -3.90 28.44 4.06
N ALA A 387 -4.27 29.24 5.05
CA ALA A 387 -3.31 29.91 5.92
C ALA A 387 -2.46 28.91 6.73
N ALA A 388 -3.06 27.86 7.25
CA ALA A 388 -2.37 26.79 7.95
C ALA A 388 -1.36 26.05 7.04
N ALA A 389 -1.80 25.66 5.84
CA ALA A 389 -0.96 24.96 4.88
C ALA A 389 0.22 25.85 4.41
N GLN A 390 -0.02 27.11 4.09
CA GLN A 390 1.03 28.05 3.71
C GLN A 390 2.06 28.31 4.82
N ALA A 391 1.59 28.33 6.08
CA ALA A 391 2.48 28.49 7.24
C ALA A 391 3.17 27.18 7.67
N GLY A 392 2.83 26.04 7.07
CA GLY A 392 3.31 24.72 7.50
C GLY A 392 2.85 24.34 8.90
N LEU A 393 1.71 24.86 9.35
CA LEU A 393 1.15 24.64 10.68
C LEU A 393 0.00 23.62 10.63
N PRO A 394 -0.12 22.76 11.64
CA PRO A 394 -1.30 21.95 11.80
C PRO A 394 -2.50 22.83 12.19
N VAL A 395 -3.67 22.45 11.75
CA VAL A 395 -4.91 23.12 12.19
C VAL A 395 -5.32 22.60 13.56
N SER A 396 -5.76 23.49 14.42
CA SER A 396 -6.29 23.11 15.74
C SER A 396 -7.60 22.31 15.60
N PRO A 397 -7.70 21.13 16.23
CA PRO A 397 -8.91 20.30 16.21
C PRO A 397 -10.14 21.06 16.72
N HIS A 398 -9.95 21.97 17.69
CA HIS A 398 -11.03 22.82 18.21
C HIS A 398 -11.54 23.80 17.14
N ALA A 399 -10.63 24.39 16.34
CA ALA A 399 -11.01 25.31 15.27
C ALA A 399 -11.82 24.58 14.19
N VAL A 400 -11.36 23.40 13.74
CA VAL A 400 -12.04 22.60 12.72
C VAL A 400 -13.43 22.18 13.20
N ARG A 401 -13.52 21.65 14.42
CA ARG A 401 -14.81 21.25 15.02
C ARG A 401 -15.79 22.41 15.13
N ARG A 402 -15.32 23.58 15.56
CA ARG A 402 -16.14 24.79 15.64
C ARG A 402 -16.65 25.21 14.25
N LEU A 403 -15.82 25.12 13.21
CA LEU A 403 -16.23 25.38 11.83
C LEU A 403 -17.21 24.33 11.30
N ALA A 404 -17.03 23.06 11.64
CA ALA A 404 -17.95 22.01 11.27
C ALA A 404 -19.35 22.21 11.89
N GLN A 405 -19.40 22.63 13.16
CA GLN A 405 -20.66 22.82 13.90
C GLN A 405 -21.35 24.14 13.61
N GLN A 406 -20.61 25.23 13.41
CA GLN A 406 -21.14 26.61 13.37
C GLN A 406 -20.91 27.29 12.02
N GLY A 407 -20.08 26.71 11.14
CA GLY A 407 -19.68 27.35 9.89
C GLY A 407 -20.85 27.54 8.94
N LYS A 408 -20.95 28.73 8.37
CA LYS A 408 -21.90 29.06 7.32
C LYS A 408 -21.54 28.30 6.03
N ALA A 409 -22.55 27.78 5.32
CA ALA A 409 -22.35 27.17 4.02
C ALA A 409 -21.95 28.21 2.96
N LEU A 410 -21.07 27.80 2.04
CA LEU A 410 -20.72 28.62 0.89
C LEU A 410 -21.93 28.77 -0.03
N PRO A 411 -22.17 29.96 -0.61
CA PRO A 411 -23.16 30.13 -1.66
C PRO A 411 -22.70 29.39 -2.93
N VAL A 412 -23.60 29.01 -3.81
CA VAL A 412 -23.31 28.41 -5.11
C VAL A 412 -23.76 29.39 -6.20
N PRO A 413 -22.90 29.77 -7.14
CA PRO A 413 -21.44 29.47 -7.19
C PRO A 413 -20.66 30.11 -6.03
N TRP A 414 -19.48 29.56 -5.74
CA TRP A 414 -18.62 30.08 -4.67
C TRP A 414 -18.12 31.49 -5.01
N PRO A 415 -17.92 32.35 -4.01
CA PRO A 415 -17.24 33.62 -4.23
C PRO A 415 -15.76 33.39 -4.64
N ALA A 416 -15.21 34.34 -5.38
CA ALA A 416 -13.83 34.27 -5.89
C ALA A 416 -12.83 33.99 -4.77
N GLU A 417 -12.98 34.63 -3.61
CA GLU A 417 -12.11 34.36 -2.45
C GLU A 417 -12.11 32.89 -2.04
N ALA A 418 -13.27 32.23 -1.99
CA ALA A 418 -13.34 30.81 -1.60
C ALA A 418 -12.57 29.91 -2.59
N ARG A 419 -12.69 30.17 -3.89
CA ARG A 419 -11.92 29.48 -4.93
C ARG A 419 -10.42 29.74 -4.78
N GLU A 420 -10.03 30.99 -4.57
CA GLU A 420 -8.63 31.36 -4.35
C GLU A 420 -8.04 30.67 -3.11
N GLN A 421 -8.78 30.59 -2.00
CA GLN A 421 -8.32 29.90 -0.81
C GLN A 421 -8.20 28.37 -1.03
N LEU A 422 -9.12 27.75 -1.79
CA LEU A 422 -8.98 26.35 -2.17
C LEU A 422 -7.71 26.12 -3.00
N LEU A 423 -7.48 26.94 -4.02
CA LEU A 423 -6.29 26.86 -4.87
C LEU A 423 -5.01 27.10 -4.07
N THR A 424 -5.04 28.05 -3.14
CA THR A 424 -3.91 28.31 -2.21
C THR A 424 -3.61 27.10 -1.33
N LEU A 425 -4.66 26.43 -0.82
CA LEU A 425 -4.51 25.19 -0.08
C LEU A 425 -3.86 24.09 -0.94
N LEU A 426 -4.39 23.83 -2.13
CA LEU A 426 -3.88 22.79 -3.03
C LEU A 426 -2.45 23.08 -3.50
N GLY A 427 -2.11 24.35 -3.71
CA GLY A 427 -0.78 24.81 -4.12
C GLY A 427 0.27 24.82 -2.99
N ALA A 428 -0.11 24.54 -1.75
CA ALA A 428 0.84 24.55 -0.62
C ALA A 428 1.79 23.34 -0.58
N GLY A 429 1.58 22.31 -1.41
CA GLY A 429 2.39 21.11 -1.45
C GLY A 429 2.15 20.17 -0.26
N GLU A 430 3.20 19.57 0.30
CA GLU A 430 3.10 18.57 1.38
C GLU A 430 2.25 19.00 2.60
N PRO A 431 2.28 20.25 3.07
CA PRO A 431 1.43 20.68 4.20
C PRO A 431 -0.08 20.54 3.94
N THR A 432 -0.50 20.53 2.67
CA THR A 432 -1.91 20.31 2.28
C THR A 432 -2.47 19.03 2.87
N VAL A 433 -1.68 17.99 2.91
CA VAL A 433 -2.08 16.66 3.38
C VAL A 433 -2.61 16.69 4.82
N ALA A 434 -1.82 17.21 5.74
CA ALA A 434 -2.18 17.25 7.17
C ALA A 434 -3.40 18.13 7.42
N VAL A 435 -3.51 19.26 6.69
CA VAL A 435 -4.64 20.18 6.78
C VAL A 435 -5.91 19.54 6.22
N TRP A 436 -5.80 18.87 5.06
CA TRP A 436 -6.93 18.16 4.45
C TRP A 436 -7.47 17.06 5.35
N GLU A 437 -6.57 16.22 5.91
CA GLU A 437 -6.97 15.17 6.85
C GLU A 437 -7.65 15.73 8.11
N ALA A 438 -7.22 16.88 8.61
CA ALA A 438 -7.86 17.53 9.75
C ALA A 438 -9.28 18.03 9.39
N MET A 439 -9.47 18.60 8.21
CA MET A 439 -10.80 19.02 7.73
C MET A 439 -11.71 17.83 7.45
N GLU A 440 -11.15 16.75 6.91
CA GLU A 440 -11.84 15.49 6.61
C GLU A 440 -12.37 14.82 7.89
N ALA A 441 -11.57 14.83 8.96
CA ALA A 441 -11.92 14.22 10.24
C ALA A 441 -13.22 14.78 10.85
N GLU A 442 -13.57 16.02 10.56
CA GLU A 442 -14.79 16.68 11.04
C GLU A 442 -15.84 16.88 9.90
N GLY A 443 -15.67 16.19 8.77
CA GLY A 443 -16.62 16.20 7.64
C GLY A 443 -16.72 17.53 6.87
N LEU A 444 -15.74 18.42 6.99
CA LEU A 444 -15.75 19.69 6.27
C LEU A 444 -15.54 19.51 4.77
N ILE A 445 -14.72 18.53 4.37
CA ILE A 445 -14.43 18.27 2.96
C ILE A 445 -15.67 17.79 2.22
N THR A 446 -16.38 16.82 2.74
CA THR A 446 -17.61 16.31 2.12
C THR A 446 -18.74 17.36 2.10
N ARG A 447 -18.72 18.28 3.06
CA ARG A 447 -19.66 19.43 3.05
C ARG A 447 -19.32 20.45 1.94
N LEU A 448 -18.04 20.68 1.66
CA LEU A 448 -17.58 21.57 0.59
C LEU A 448 -17.73 20.90 -0.78
N LEU A 449 -17.36 19.65 -0.88
CA LEU A 449 -17.34 18.81 -2.09
C LEU A 449 -18.14 17.52 -1.84
N PRO A 450 -19.48 17.53 -2.01
CA PRO A 450 -20.32 16.35 -1.72
C PRO A 450 -19.95 15.11 -2.54
N ASP A 451 -19.44 15.29 -3.77
CA ASP A 451 -19.02 14.21 -4.65
C ASP A 451 -17.80 13.43 -4.10
N TRP A 452 -17.05 14.07 -3.18
CA TRP A 452 -15.92 13.47 -2.48
C TRP A 452 -16.28 12.22 -1.67
N GLU A 453 -17.51 12.12 -1.17
CA GLU A 453 -17.97 10.97 -0.38
C GLU A 453 -17.81 9.64 -1.11
N ARG A 454 -17.91 9.62 -2.44
CA ARG A 454 -17.79 8.39 -3.22
C ARG A 454 -16.38 7.88 -3.37
N VAL A 455 -15.40 8.77 -3.35
CA VAL A 455 -13.98 8.42 -3.44
C VAL A 455 -13.33 8.30 -2.07
N ARG A 456 -13.97 8.79 -1.03
CA ARG A 456 -13.52 8.77 0.36
C ARG A 456 -13.25 7.36 0.84
N CYS A 457 -12.02 7.10 1.32
CA CYS A 457 -11.56 5.79 1.78
C CYS A 457 -11.77 4.65 0.77
N ARG A 458 -11.86 4.96 -0.53
CA ARG A 458 -12.09 3.93 -1.55
C ARG A 458 -10.79 3.19 -1.86
N PRO A 459 -10.76 1.83 -1.75
CA PRO A 459 -9.58 1.05 -2.09
C PRO A 459 -9.27 1.10 -3.59
N GLN A 460 -7.99 1.00 -3.94
CA GLN A 460 -7.52 0.80 -5.31
C GLN A 460 -6.89 -0.60 -5.41
N ARG A 461 -7.54 -1.51 -6.14
CA ARG A 461 -7.17 -2.94 -6.20
C ARG A 461 -5.89 -3.22 -6.98
N ASN A 462 -5.49 -2.31 -7.87
CA ASN A 462 -4.22 -2.48 -8.59
C ASN A 462 -3.04 -2.18 -7.66
N PRO A 463 -2.10 -3.14 -7.44
CA PRO A 463 -0.97 -2.98 -6.52
C PRO A 463 0.01 -1.86 -6.89
N VAL A 464 -0.10 -1.28 -8.09
CA VAL A 464 0.68 -0.10 -8.51
C VAL A 464 0.33 1.12 -7.66
N HIS A 465 -0.92 1.21 -7.17
CA HIS A 465 -1.37 2.32 -6.35
C HIS A 465 -0.94 2.16 -4.89
N THR A 466 -0.33 3.20 -4.36
CA THR A 466 0.07 3.27 -2.95
C THR A 466 -1.08 3.69 -2.03
N TRP A 467 -2.04 4.47 -2.56
CA TRP A 467 -3.04 5.19 -1.79
C TRP A 467 -4.48 4.77 -2.12
N THR A 468 -5.42 5.06 -1.21
CA THR A 468 -6.85 5.12 -1.53
C THR A 468 -7.13 6.22 -2.56
N VAL A 469 -8.28 6.17 -3.25
CA VAL A 469 -8.60 7.14 -4.31
C VAL A 469 -8.54 8.57 -3.79
N ASP A 470 -9.20 8.87 -2.68
CA ASP A 470 -9.21 10.19 -2.06
C ASP A 470 -7.82 10.69 -1.67
N ARG A 471 -6.98 9.82 -1.10
CA ARG A 471 -5.61 10.19 -0.77
C ARG A 471 -4.76 10.39 -2.01
N HIS A 472 -4.92 9.57 -3.03
CA HIS A 472 -4.25 9.71 -4.31
C HIS A 472 -4.53 11.07 -4.96
N LEU A 473 -5.78 11.53 -4.95
CA LEU A 473 -6.16 12.86 -5.46
C LEU A 473 -5.40 13.99 -4.75
N ILE A 474 -5.24 13.90 -3.44
CA ILE A 474 -4.47 14.89 -2.68
C ILE A 474 -2.97 14.79 -2.95
N GLU A 475 -2.41 13.57 -3.03
CA GLU A 475 -1.01 13.38 -3.38
C GLU A 475 -0.71 13.89 -4.80
N THR A 476 -1.64 13.69 -5.74
CA THR A 476 -1.54 14.24 -7.10
C THR A 476 -1.52 15.78 -7.06
N ALA A 477 -2.37 16.41 -6.24
CA ALA A 477 -2.34 17.86 -6.06
C ALA A 477 -1.03 18.35 -5.45
N VAL A 478 -0.45 17.60 -4.49
CA VAL A 478 0.89 17.89 -3.92
C VAL A 478 1.97 17.84 -5.00
N ARG A 479 1.96 16.83 -5.87
CA ARG A 479 2.92 16.73 -6.99
C ARG A 479 2.68 17.82 -8.03
N ALA A 480 1.43 18.10 -8.36
CA ALA A 480 1.04 19.17 -9.28
C ALA A 480 1.48 20.56 -8.79
N ALA A 481 1.47 20.83 -7.48
CA ALA A 481 1.95 22.08 -6.90
C ALA A 481 3.40 22.41 -7.29
N ALA A 482 4.26 21.40 -7.38
CA ALA A 482 5.65 21.57 -7.82
C ALA A 482 5.78 21.88 -9.33
N LEU A 483 4.74 21.55 -10.12
CA LEU A 483 4.73 21.72 -11.59
C LEU A 483 4.01 22.99 -12.06
N THR A 484 3.44 23.79 -11.15
CA THR A 484 2.64 24.99 -11.44
C THR A 484 3.35 26.02 -12.31
N ARG A 485 4.68 26.12 -12.21
CA ARG A 485 5.51 27.03 -13.02
C ARG A 485 5.68 26.60 -14.48
N ARG A 486 5.30 25.38 -14.83
CA ARG A 486 5.44 24.79 -16.17
C ARG A 486 4.19 25.02 -17.05
N VAL A 487 3.11 25.53 -16.49
CA VAL A 487 1.83 25.70 -17.16
C VAL A 487 1.34 27.13 -17.11
N GLY A 488 0.62 27.57 -18.11
CA GLY A 488 0.02 28.90 -18.17
C GLY A 488 -1.18 29.09 -17.23
N ARG A 489 -1.83 27.98 -16.79
CA ARG A 489 -3.02 28.00 -15.91
C ARG A 489 -2.84 27.03 -14.74
N PRO A 490 -2.04 27.42 -13.71
CA PRO A 490 -1.79 26.61 -12.52
C PRO A 490 -3.06 26.30 -11.71
N ASP A 491 -4.05 27.18 -11.74
CA ASP A 491 -5.36 27.00 -11.12
C ASP A 491 -6.10 25.78 -11.71
N LEU A 492 -6.10 25.63 -13.04
CA LEU A 492 -6.71 24.47 -13.71
C LEU A 492 -5.92 23.19 -13.45
N LEU A 493 -4.59 23.26 -13.39
CA LEU A 493 -3.76 22.11 -13.05
C LEU A 493 -4.08 21.56 -11.66
N LEU A 494 -4.14 22.42 -10.65
CA LEU A 494 -4.42 22.03 -9.28
C LEU A 494 -5.83 21.45 -9.12
N MET A 495 -6.83 22.07 -9.79
CA MET A 495 -8.19 21.55 -9.79
C MET A 495 -8.30 20.22 -10.55
N ALA A 496 -7.62 20.06 -11.69
CA ALA A 496 -7.59 18.82 -12.43
C ALA A 496 -6.93 17.71 -11.59
N ALA A 497 -5.84 18.00 -10.89
CA ALA A 497 -5.19 17.07 -9.98
C ALA A 497 -6.12 16.59 -8.86
N LEU A 498 -6.94 17.49 -8.29
CA LEU A 498 -7.93 17.13 -7.27
C LEU A 498 -9.08 16.28 -7.83
N LEU A 499 -9.42 16.40 -9.11
CA LEU A 499 -10.65 15.85 -9.69
C LEU A 499 -10.44 14.73 -10.71
N HIS A 500 -9.20 14.44 -11.19
CA HIS A 500 -8.99 13.54 -12.33
C HIS A 500 -9.59 12.14 -12.13
N ASP A 501 -9.61 11.64 -10.92
CA ASP A 501 -10.15 10.32 -10.53
C ASP A 501 -11.48 10.40 -9.75
N ILE A 502 -12.13 11.55 -9.70
CA ILE A 502 -13.38 11.75 -8.94
C ILE A 502 -14.52 10.84 -9.44
N GLY A 503 -14.43 10.37 -10.67
CA GLY A 503 -15.38 9.43 -11.25
C GLY A 503 -15.23 7.98 -10.76
N LYS A 504 -14.12 7.63 -10.08
CA LYS A 504 -13.97 6.33 -9.45
C LYS A 504 -15.02 6.16 -8.35
N GLY A 505 -15.89 5.19 -8.47
CA GLY A 505 -17.02 5.01 -7.56
C GLY A 505 -18.38 5.21 -8.22
N TRP A 506 -18.39 5.61 -9.47
CA TRP A 506 -19.57 5.62 -10.33
C TRP A 506 -19.53 4.42 -11.29
N PRO A 507 -20.70 3.91 -11.70
CA PRO A 507 -20.77 2.86 -12.71
C PRO A 507 -20.20 3.30 -14.05
N GLY A 508 -19.56 2.39 -14.76
CA GLY A 508 -19.00 2.63 -16.09
C GLY A 508 -17.58 3.16 -16.09
N ASP A 509 -17.20 3.85 -17.15
CA ASP A 509 -15.87 4.45 -17.30
C ASP A 509 -15.73 5.67 -16.38
N HIS A 510 -14.75 5.61 -15.48
CA HIS A 510 -14.52 6.68 -14.48
C HIS A 510 -14.11 8.01 -15.10
N SER A 511 -13.45 8.01 -16.26
CA SER A 511 -13.05 9.23 -16.96
C SER A 511 -14.27 9.95 -17.55
N VAL A 512 -15.24 9.18 -18.08
CA VAL A 512 -16.52 9.71 -18.58
C VAL A 512 -17.37 10.29 -17.46
N ALA A 513 -17.54 9.52 -16.38
CA ALA A 513 -18.27 9.98 -15.20
C ALA A 513 -17.56 11.19 -14.56
N GLY A 514 -16.23 11.11 -14.46
CA GLY A 514 -15.38 12.16 -13.92
C GLY A 514 -15.48 13.48 -14.68
N GLU A 515 -15.54 13.47 -16.01
CA GLU A 515 -15.75 14.66 -16.83
C GLU A 515 -16.99 15.43 -16.41
N THR A 516 -18.12 14.73 -16.30
CA THR A 516 -19.40 15.35 -15.91
C THR A 516 -19.32 15.95 -14.50
N ILE A 517 -18.79 15.19 -13.54
CA ILE A 517 -18.63 15.64 -12.16
C ILE A 517 -17.67 16.83 -12.07
N ALA A 518 -16.56 16.79 -12.81
CA ALA A 518 -15.57 17.87 -12.79
C ALA A 518 -16.15 19.18 -13.33
N ARG A 519 -16.98 19.14 -14.36
CA ARG A 519 -17.69 20.32 -14.88
C ARG A 519 -18.66 20.90 -13.86
N ASP A 520 -19.43 20.04 -13.17
CA ASP A 520 -20.38 20.47 -12.13
C ASP A 520 -19.65 21.07 -10.93
N VAL A 521 -18.56 20.45 -10.48
CA VAL A 521 -17.71 20.96 -9.40
C VAL A 521 -17.07 22.29 -9.80
N ALA A 522 -16.55 22.42 -11.03
CA ALA A 522 -15.95 23.63 -11.53
C ALA A 522 -16.96 24.79 -11.52
N ALA A 523 -18.16 24.55 -12.02
CA ALA A 523 -19.25 25.56 -11.99
C ALA A 523 -19.63 25.94 -10.55
N ARG A 524 -19.74 24.98 -9.64
CA ARG A 524 -20.00 25.20 -8.21
C ARG A 524 -18.92 26.04 -7.55
N VAL A 525 -17.66 25.75 -7.84
CA VAL A 525 -16.48 26.46 -7.31
C VAL A 525 -16.34 27.87 -7.93
N GLY A 526 -17.07 28.17 -9.00
CA GLY A 526 -17.14 29.49 -9.62
C GLY A 526 -16.14 29.71 -10.77
N PHE A 527 -15.73 28.65 -11.46
CA PHE A 527 -15.06 28.76 -12.77
C PHE A 527 -16.09 29.09 -13.85
N ASP A 528 -15.66 29.78 -14.89
CA ASP A 528 -16.53 30.05 -16.03
C ASP A 528 -16.74 28.78 -16.89
N ALA A 529 -17.67 28.89 -17.86
CA ALA A 529 -18.03 27.75 -18.70
C ALA A 529 -16.87 27.22 -19.56
N ARG A 530 -15.94 28.10 -19.96
CA ARG A 530 -14.76 27.72 -20.73
C ARG A 530 -13.77 26.92 -19.89
N ASP A 531 -13.47 27.41 -18.70
CA ASP A 531 -12.59 26.76 -17.74
C ASP A 531 -13.18 25.42 -17.24
N ALA A 532 -14.50 25.38 -17.02
CA ALA A 532 -15.21 24.15 -16.66
C ALA A 532 -15.13 23.10 -17.81
N ALA A 533 -15.20 23.53 -19.06
CA ALA A 533 -15.02 22.63 -20.20
C ALA A 533 -13.59 22.08 -20.29
N VAL A 534 -12.58 22.93 -20.05
CA VAL A 534 -11.17 22.50 -20.02
C VAL A 534 -10.94 21.51 -18.88
N LEU A 535 -11.45 21.79 -17.67
CA LEU A 535 -11.34 20.85 -16.55
C LEU A 535 -12.01 19.51 -16.85
N GLY A 536 -13.19 19.52 -17.47
CA GLY A 536 -13.84 18.29 -17.94
C GLY A 536 -12.98 17.51 -18.93
N ALA A 537 -12.38 18.18 -19.91
CA ALA A 537 -11.50 17.56 -20.89
C ALA A 537 -10.23 16.99 -20.25
N LEU A 538 -9.61 17.70 -19.30
CA LEU A 538 -8.45 17.21 -18.54
C LEU A 538 -8.77 15.93 -17.76
N VAL A 539 -9.92 15.88 -17.08
CA VAL A 539 -10.39 14.70 -16.37
C VAL A 539 -10.73 13.57 -17.33
N ARG A 540 -11.39 13.87 -18.43
CA ARG A 540 -11.73 12.88 -19.48
C ARG A 540 -10.49 12.20 -20.04
N HIS A 541 -9.43 12.95 -20.24
CA HIS A 541 -8.25 12.53 -20.98
C HIS A 541 -7.00 12.37 -20.10
N HIS A 542 -7.16 12.26 -18.75
CA HIS A 542 -6.01 12.22 -17.84
C HIS A 542 -5.05 11.05 -18.11
N LEU A 543 -5.54 9.92 -18.64
CA LEU A 543 -4.73 8.77 -19.04
C LEU A 543 -4.24 8.81 -20.48
N LEU A 544 -4.73 9.76 -21.30
CA LEU A 544 -4.49 9.77 -22.75
C LEU A 544 -3.01 9.79 -23.11
N LEU A 545 -2.23 10.67 -22.50
CA LEU A 545 -0.82 10.83 -22.85
C LEU A 545 0.01 9.61 -22.48
N ILE A 546 -0.17 9.08 -21.28
CA ILE A 546 0.60 7.92 -20.84
C ILE A 546 0.21 6.66 -21.62
N ASP A 547 -1.07 6.44 -21.85
CA ASP A 547 -1.56 5.30 -22.61
C ASP A 547 -1.11 5.37 -24.07
N THR A 548 -1.18 6.55 -24.70
CA THR A 548 -0.71 6.74 -26.07
C THR A 548 0.80 6.57 -26.17
N ALA A 549 1.57 7.24 -25.32
CA ALA A 549 3.03 7.20 -25.36
C ALA A 549 3.61 5.80 -25.12
N THR A 550 2.95 4.98 -24.31
CA THR A 550 3.45 3.64 -23.97
C THR A 550 2.86 2.51 -24.82
N ARG A 551 1.74 2.76 -25.53
CA ARG A 551 1.00 1.71 -26.24
C ARG A 551 0.81 1.98 -27.72
N ARG A 552 1.11 3.18 -28.20
CA ARG A 552 0.90 3.56 -29.60
C ARG A 552 2.20 3.85 -30.32
N ASP A 553 2.19 3.62 -31.64
CA ASP A 553 3.29 4.04 -32.52
C ASP A 553 3.24 5.57 -32.67
N LEU A 554 4.24 6.25 -32.10
CA LEU A 554 4.34 7.70 -32.13
C LEU A 554 4.78 8.22 -33.50
N ASP A 555 5.32 7.35 -34.38
CA ASP A 555 5.68 7.68 -35.74
C ASP A 555 4.49 7.61 -36.71
N ASP A 556 3.33 7.08 -36.24
CA ASP A 556 2.11 7.11 -37.05
C ASP A 556 1.43 8.49 -36.91
N PRO A 557 1.27 9.23 -38.02
CA PRO A 557 0.59 10.53 -38.04
C PRO A 557 -0.84 10.48 -37.49
N ALA A 558 -1.53 9.34 -37.57
CA ALA A 558 -2.88 9.17 -37.03
C ALA A 558 -2.87 9.22 -35.52
N THR A 559 -1.86 8.63 -34.84
CA THR A 559 -1.68 8.69 -33.39
C THR A 559 -1.56 10.13 -32.91
N VAL A 560 -0.69 10.93 -33.54
CA VAL A 560 -0.47 12.33 -33.12
C VAL A 560 -1.72 13.18 -33.38
N ARG A 561 -2.41 12.98 -34.49
CA ARG A 561 -3.65 13.71 -34.82
C ARG A 561 -4.77 13.42 -33.84
N SER A 562 -5.00 12.16 -33.48
CA SER A 562 -6.05 11.78 -32.54
C SER A 562 -5.85 12.42 -31.15
N VAL A 563 -4.61 12.54 -30.69
CA VAL A 563 -4.30 13.26 -29.44
C VAL A 563 -4.51 14.76 -29.60
N ALA A 564 -4.08 15.35 -30.73
CA ALA A 564 -4.27 16.77 -30.98
C ALA A 564 -5.77 17.17 -31.02
N GLU A 565 -6.61 16.34 -31.65
CA GLU A 565 -8.07 16.52 -31.71
C GLU A 565 -8.70 16.41 -30.29
N ALA A 566 -8.29 15.41 -29.51
CA ALA A 566 -8.80 15.21 -28.16
C ALA A 566 -8.45 16.36 -27.20
N VAL A 567 -7.26 16.92 -27.34
CA VAL A 567 -6.75 17.97 -26.44
C VAL A 567 -7.16 19.38 -26.90
N GLY A 568 -7.25 19.62 -28.20
CA GLY A 568 -7.77 20.81 -28.84
C GLY A 568 -6.91 22.08 -28.77
N SER A 569 -6.00 22.20 -27.80
CA SER A 569 -5.14 23.39 -27.65
C SER A 569 -3.80 23.08 -26.97
N VAL A 570 -2.78 23.89 -27.32
CA VAL A 570 -1.45 23.80 -26.68
C VAL A 570 -1.53 24.01 -25.18
N GLY A 571 -2.35 24.98 -24.72
CA GLY A 571 -2.50 25.25 -23.26
C GLY A 571 -3.11 24.08 -22.49
N THR A 572 -4.12 23.40 -23.08
CA THR A 572 -4.69 22.18 -22.47
C THR A 572 -3.68 21.04 -22.46
N LEU A 573 -2.89 20.90 -23.56
CA LEU A 573 -1.83 19.89 -23.65
C LEU A 573 -0.76 20.07 -22.57
N GLU A 574 -0.32 21.31 -22.32
CA GLU A 574 0.67 21.62 -21.28
C GLU A 574 0.16 21.24 -19.89
N ILE A 575 -1.12 21.55 -19.59
CA ILE A 575 -1.74 21.17 -18.31
C ILE A 575 -1.86 19.65 -18.21
N LEU A 576 -2.32 18.99 -19.28
CA LEU A 576 -2.47 17.54 -19.32
C LEU A 576 -1.14 16.81 -19.12
N HIS A 577 -0.04 17.33 -19.72
CA HIS A 577 1.31 16.80 -19.52
C HIS A 577 1.73 16.88 -18.06
N ALA A 578 1.57 18.05 -17.43
CA ALA A 578 1.89 18.23 -16.01
C ALA A 578 1.00 17.36 -15.11
N LEU A 579 -0.28 17.22 -15.43
CA LEU A 579 -1.20 16.33 -14.72
C LEU A 579 -0.78 14.86 -14.82
N THR A 580 -0.42 14.39 -16.03
CA THR A 580 0.04 13.02 -16.26
C THR A 580 1.28 12.68 -15.43
N GLU A 581 2.25 13.61 -15.36
CA GLU A 581 3.44 13.44 -14.52
C GLU A 581 3.09 13.43 -13.03
N ALA A 582 2.25 14.36 -12.57
CA ALA A 582 1.83 14.46 -11.16
C ALA A 582 1.06 13.21 -10.70
N ASP A 583 0.13 12.73 -11.50
CA ASP A 583 -0.67 11.51 -11.25
C ASP A 583 0.21 10.28 -11.16
N ALA A 584 1.11 10.08 -12.14
CA ALA A 584 1.99 8.93 -12.16
C ALA A 584 2.97 8.93 -10.96
N LEU A 585 3.50 10.10 -10.56
CA LEU A 585 4.33 10.25 -9.36
C LEU A 585 3.57 9.97 -8.07
N ALA A 586 2.28 10.29 -8.02
CA ALA A 586 1.41 10.02 -6.88
C ALA A 586 0.95 8.56 -6.83
N THR A 587 0.82 7.89 -7.95
CA THR A 587 0.38 6.49 -8.05
C THR A 587 1.37 5.56 -7.34
N GLY A 588 2.67 5.72 -7.60
CA GLY A 588 3.72 4.94 -6.96
C GLY A 588 5.00 4.87 -7.79
N PRO A 589 6.08 4.34 -7.22
CA PRO A 589 7.41 4.35 -7.87
C PRO A 589 7.47 3.54 -9.17
N ALA A 590 6.58 2.58 -9.36
CA ALA A 590 6.50 1.78 -10.59
C ALA A 590 5.72 2.47 -11.71
N ALA A 591 4.95 3.53 -11.43
CA ALA A 591 4.11 4.21 -12.41
C ALA A 591 4.88 5.20 -13.28
N TRP A 592 5.92 5.86 -12.75
CA TRP A 592 6.73 6.85 -13.45
C TRP A 592 8.20 6.47 -13.47
N SER A 593 8.84 6.65 -14.63
CA SER A 593 10.26 6.49 -14.83
C SER A 593 10.76 7.52 -15.84
N ALA A 594 12.07 7.80 -15.86
CA ALA A 594 12.69 8.71 -16.82
C ALA A 594 12.34 8.34 -18.26
N TRP A 595 12.29 7.04 -18.56
CA TRP A 595 11.90 6.55 -19.89
C TRP A 595 10.44 6.87 -20.23
N ARG A 596 9.48 6.59 -19.33
CA ARG A 596 8.08 6.95 -19.57
C ARG A 596 7.91 8.45 -19.75
N GLY A 597 8.62 9.23 -18.94
CA GLY A 597 8.66 10.67 -19.07
C GLY A 597 9.19 11.14 -20.42
N SER A 598 10.22 10.49 -20.97
CA SER A 598 10.76 10.84 -22.29
C SER A 598 9.79 10.49 -23.42
N LEU A 599 9.07 9.37 -23.35
CA LEU A 599 8.04 9.00 -24.33
C LEU A 599 6.88 9.99 -24.33
N VAL A 600 6.40 10.36 -23.14
CA VAL A 600 5.33 11.35 -23.00
C VAL A 600 5.81 12.72 -23.52
N ALA A 601 7.02 13.13 -23.22
CA ALA A 601 7.58 14.39 -23.71
C ALA A 601 7.73 14.43 -25.24
N ASP A 602 8.15 13.32 -25.87
CA ASP A 602 8.21 13.21 -27.32
C ASP A 602 6.81 13.33 -27.97
N LEU A 603 5.83 12.58 -27.43
CA LEU A 603 4.44 12.69 -27.88
C LEU A 603 3.93 14.13 -27.75
N VAL A 604 4.15 14.77 -26.61
CA VAL A 604 3.74 16.17 -26.35
C VAL A 604 4.37 17.13 -27.32
N ALA A 605 5.67 16.98 -27.64
CA ALA A 605 6.37 17.83 -28.62
C ALA A 605 5.75 17.71 -30.03
N ARG A 606 5.46 16.49 -30.48
CA ARG A 606 4.82 16.21 -31.78
C ARG A 606 3.39 16.77 -31.85
N VAL A 607 2.58 16.52 -30.83
CA VAL A 607 1.21 17.03 -30.72
C VAL A 607 1.21 18.56 -30.69
N ALA A 608 2.09 19.18 -29.92
CA ALA A 608 2.22 20.64 -29.89
C ALA A 608 2.59 21.24 -31.24
N ALA A 609 3.43 20.57 -32.04
CA ALA A 609 3.76 21.01 -33.41
C ALA A 609 2.50 21.01 -34.29
N VAL A 610 1.70 19.94 -34.25
CA VAL A 610 0.44 19.84 -34.99
C VAL A 610 -0.56 20.92 -34.56
N LEU A 611 -0.73 21.13 -33.26
CA LEU A 611 -1.62 22.16 -32.73
C LEU A 611 -1.20 23.60 -33.11
N ARG A 612 0.10 23.82 -33.43
CA ARG A 612 0.62 25.09 -33.96
C ARG A 612 0.52 25.20 -35.49
N GLY A 613 -0.06 24.18 -36.16
CA GLY A 613 -0.30 24.21 -37.61
C GLY A 613 0.82 23.53 -38.44
N ALA A 614 1.76 22.85 -37.81
CA ALA A 614 2.69 22.00 -38.53
C ALA A 614 1.96 20.77 -39.09
N ALA A 615 2.30 20.33 -40.31
CA ALA A 615 1.85 19.02 -40.77
C ALA A 615 2.43 17.95 -39.81
N PRO A 616 1.66 16.89 -39.46
CA PRO A 616 2.26 15.76 -38.79
C PRO A 616 3.47 15.29 -39.61
N ALA A 617 4.60 15.12 -38.94
CA ALA A 617 5.78 14.63 -39.63
C ALA A 617 5.42 13.29 -40.26
N GLU A 618 5.46 13.26 -41.62
CA GLU A 618 5.48 11.99 -42.33
C GLU A 618 6.78 11.29 -41.90
N ARG A 619 6.65 10.01 -41.61
CA ARG A 619 7.80 9.20 -41.24
C ARG A 619 8.88 9.36 -42.31
N GLU A 620 9.92 10.14 -42.03
CA GLU A 620 11.16 9.96 -42.78
C GLU A 620 11.59 8.51 -42.54
N PRO A 621 11.94 7.75 -43.60
CA PRO A 621 12.47 6.41 -43.42
C PRO A 621 13.66 6.56 -42.46
N GLU A 622 13.49 6.03 -41.26
CA GLU A 622 14.52 6.11 -40.20
C GLU A 622 15.74 5.39 -40.79
N ILE A 623 16.77 6.16 -41.11
CA ILE A 623 18.03 5.61 -41.59
C ILE A 623 18.56 4.73 -40.46
N PRO A 624 18.79 3.42 -40.72
CA PRO A 624 19.34 2.53 -39.68
C PRO A 624 20.60 3.17 -39.09
N SER A 625 20.74 3.10 -37.78
CA SER A 625 21.98 3.58 -37.15
C SER A 625 23.16 2.78 -37.72
N ALA A 626 24.34 3.38 -37.80
CA ALA A 626 25.56 2.69 -38.26
C ALA A 626 25.81 1.37 -37.55
N GLU A 627 25.32 1.23 -36.29
CA GLU A 627 25.40 0.01 -35.54
C GLU A 627 24.36 -1.01 -36.02
N GLN A 628 23.12 -0.61 -36.28
CA GLN A 628 22.08 -1.49 -36.82
C GLN A 628 22.46 -2.00 -38.18
N GLU A 629 23.01 -1.13 -39.05
CA GLU A 629 23.55 -1.55 -40.36
C GLU A 629 24.67 -2.59 -40.18
N ARG A 630 25.59 -2.35 -39.26
CA ARG A 630 26.69 -3.29 -38.99
C ARG A 630 26.16 -4.64 -38.54
N LEU A 631 25.21 -4.68 -37.57
CA LEU A 631 24.60 -5.92 -37.11
C LEU A 631 23.81 -6.62 -38.20
N ALA A 632 23.10 -5.90 -39.05
CA ALA A 632 22.35 -6.45 -40.17
C ALA A 632 23.28 -7.06 -41.21
N VAL A 633 24.36 -6.36 -41.60
CA VAL A 633 25.39 -6.89 -42.53
C VAL A 633 26.02 -8.14 -41.95
N GLU A 634 26.35 -8.17 -40.64
CA GLU A 634 26.93 -9.34 -39.99
C GLU A 634 25.97 -10.53 -39.99
N ALA A 635 24.66 -10.28 -39.70
CA ALA A 635 23.64 -11.32 -39.76
C ALA A 635 23.50 -11.97 -41.14
N LEU A 636 23.47 -11.16 -42.21
CA LEU A 636 23.44 -11.68 -43.58
C LEU A 636 24.70 -12.46 -43.95
N ARG A 637 25.86 -11.93 -43.56
CA ARG A 637 27.15 -12.57 -43.86
C ARG A 637 27.30 -13.93 -43.18
N THR A 638 26.80 -14.07 -41.96
CA THR A 638 26.90 -15.30 -41.17
C THR A 638 25.74 -16.25 -41.44
N GLY A 639 24.61 -15.75 -41.88
CA GLY A 639 23.33 -16.48 -41.97
C GLY A 639 22.73 -16.81 -40.58
N GLU A 640 23.27 -16.20 -39.51
CA GLU A 640 22.88 -16.49 -38.12
C GLU A 640 22.45 -15.21 -37.42
N PRO A 641 21.64 -15.32 -36.33
CA PRO A 641 21.29 -14.17 -35.48
C PRO A 641 22.52 -13.52 -34.86
N VAL A 642 22.52 -12.20 -34.88
CA VAL A 642 23.50 -11.36 -34.16
C VAL A 642 22.80 -10.65 -33.02
N VAL A 643 23.35 -10.75 -31.81
CA VAL A 643 22.76 -10.20 -30.59
C VAL A 643 23.71 -9.20 -29.94
N ALA A 644 23.24 -7.99 -29.75
CA ALA A 644 23.97 -6.94 -29.04
C ALA A 644 23.16 -6.47 -27.81
N LEU A 645 23.84 -6.23 -26.72
CA LEU A 645 23.26 -5.82 -25.44
C LEU A 645 23.91 -4.50 -25.01
N HIS A 646 23.11 -3.43 -24.93
CA HIS A 646 23.59 -2.09 -24.64
C HIS A 646 23.26 -1.71 -23.22
N THR A 647 24.27 -1.73 -22.33
CA THR A 647 24.15 -1.18 -20.99
C THR A 647 24.56 0.29 -21.00
N ARG A 648 23.62 1.20 -20.90
CA ARG A 648 23.94 2.61 -20.63
C ARG A 648 24.40 2.77 -19.19
N GLN A 649 25.46 3.59 -18.96
CA GLN A 649 26.10 3.80 -17.66
C GLN A 649 25.28 4.63 -16.67
N GLU A 650 24.08 5.06 -16.98
CA GLU A 650 23.22 5.77 -16.05
C GLU A 650 22.26 4.76 -15.41
N GLU A 651 22.11 4.84 -14.09
CA GLU A 651 21.28 4.02 -13.21
C GLU A 651 19.79 4.02 -13.61
N ASP A 652 19.49 3.57 -14.83
CA ASP A 652 18.12 3.45 -15.28
C ASP A 652 17.51 2.16 -14.76
N ALA A 653 16.68 2.29 -13.75
CA ALA A 653 15.76 1.23 -13.28
C ALA A 653 14.84 0.66 -14.38
N VAL A 654 15.04 1.06 -15.63
CA VAL A 654 14.15 0.87 -16.77
C VAL A 654 14.52 -0.34 -17.62
N GLY A 655 15.71 -0.91 -17.47
CA GLY A 655 16.19 -2.05 -18.27
C GLY A 655 17.18 -1.67 -19.36
N VAL A 656 17.69 -2.68 -20.04
CA VAL A 656 18.76 -2.62 -21.04
C VAL A 656 18.18 -2.75 -22.41
N GLU A 657 18.79 -2.10 -23.41
CA GLU A 657 18.44 -2.28 -24.81
C GLU A 657 19.14 -3.54 -25.35
N LEU A 658 18.34 -4.46 -25.88
CA LEU A 658 18.78 -5.65 -26.59
C LEU A 658 18.43 -5.48 -28.06
N VAL A 659 19.44 -5.55 -28.93
CA VAL A 659 19.26 -5.52 -30.37
C VAL A 659 19.58 -6.89 -30.95
N VAL A 660 18.64 -7.44 -31.71
CA VAL A 660 18.78 -8.73 -32.40
C VAL A 660 18.59 -8.50 -33.91
N ALA A 661 19.60 -8.77 -34.68
CA ALA A 661 19.52 -8.76 -36.15
C ALA A 661 19.48 -10.20 -36.64
N VAL A 662 18.48 -10.53 -37.48
CA VAL A 662 18.26 -11.91 -38.00
C VAL A 662 17.87 -11.80 -39.47
N PRO A 663 18.41 -12.65 -40.38
CA PRO A 663 17.86 -12.78 -41.72
C PRO A 663 16.35 -13.04 -41.66
N ASP A 664 15.56 -12.36 -42.52
CA ASP A 664 14.09 -12.48 -42.48
C ASP A 664 13.68 -13.94 -42.74
N GLN A 665 13.07 -14.55 -41.69
CA GLN A 665 12.60 -15.93 -41.74
C GLN A 665 11.42 -16.13 -40.78
N PRO A 666 10.55 -17.11 -41.00
CA PRO A 666 9.48 -17.44 -40.09
C PRO A 666 9.98 -17.80 -38.70
N GLY A 667 9.18 -17.51 -37.64
CA GLY A 667 9.46 -17.95 -36.28
C GLY A 667 10.36 -17.04 -35.45
N VAL A 668 10.91 -15.98 -35.98
CA VAL A 668 11.86 -15.10 -35.27
C VAL A 668 11.25 -14.45 -34.03
N LEU A 669 10.07 -13.86 -34.16
CA LEU A 669 9.42 -13.16 -33.04
C LEU A 669 9.08 -14.12 -31.90
N PRO A 670 8.37 -15.24 -32.11
CA PRO A 670 8.09 -16.18 -31.02
C PRO A 670 9.35 -16.83 -30.46
N ALA A 671 10.36 -17.14 -31.28
CA ALA A 671 11.63 -17.70 -30.79
C ALA A 671 12.35 -16.71 -29.87
N ALA A 672 12.51 -15.46 -30.30
CA ALA A 672 13.15 -14.42 -29.52
C ALA A 672 12.39 -14.16 -28.20
N ALA A 673 11.06 -13.98 -28.25
CA ALA A 673 10.24 -13.80 -27.07
C ALA A 673 10.33 -14.99 -26.10
N GLY A 674 10.35 -16.22 -26.63
CA GLY A 674 10.49 -17.43 -25.84
C GLY A 674 11.86 -17.54 -25.15
N VAL A 675 12.94 -17.25 -25.86
CA VAL A 675 14.30 -17.24 -25.30
C VAL A 675 14.42 -16.21 -24.18
N LEU A 676 13.91 -15.00 -24.38
CA LEU A 676 13.91 -13.97 -23.35
C LEU A 676 13.16 -14.44 -22.10
N ALA A 677 11.99 -15.05 -22.29
CA ALA A 677 11.23 -15.63 -21.18
C ALA A 677 12.01 -16.75 -20.47
N LEU A 678 12.69 -17.65 -21.18
CA LEU A 678 13.51 -18.72 -20.58
C LEU A 678 14.66 -18.15 -19.75
N HIS A 679 15.24 -17.03 -20.17
CA HIS A 679 16.29 -16.33 -19.43
C HIS A 679 15.78 -15.39 -18.34
N ARG A 680 14.50 -15.42 -18.02
CA ARG A 680 13.87 -14.56 -17.00
C ARG A 680 14.04 -13.07 -17.27
N LEU A 681 13.93 -12.71 -18.53
CA LEU A 681 13.92 -11.32 -18.95
C LEU A 681 12.48 -10.87 -19.17
N THR A 682 12.10 -9.80 -18.47
CA THR A 682 10.83 -9.12 -18.69
C THR A 682 11.01 -8.16 -19.86
N VAL A 683 10.17 -8.31 -20.90
CA VAL A 683 10.11 -7.37 -22.01
C VAL A 683 9.23 -6.20 -21.63
N ARG A 684 9.72 -4.99 -21.86
CA ARG A 684 9.01 -3.73 -21.59
C ARG A 684 8.59 -3.00 -22.84
N ALA A 685 9.35 -3.14 -23.91
CA ALA A 685 9.03 -2.64 -25.24
C ALA A 685 9.72 -3.52 -26.28
N ALA A 686 9.09 -3.68 -27.43
CA ALA A 686 9.65 -4.35 -28.59
C ALA A 686 9.33 -3.52 -29.84
N ASP A 687 10.33 -3.26 -30.68
CA ASP A 687 10.21 -2.63 -31.97
C ASP A 687 10.81 -3.57 -33.03
N LEU A 688 10.07 -3.87 -34.05
CA LEU A 688 10.47 -4.79 -35.11
C LEU A 688 10.55 -4.00 -36.41
N ARG A 689 11.69 -4.05 -37.08
CA ARG A 689 11.91 -3.37 -38.36
C ARG A 689 12.57 -4.28 -39.35
N SER A 690 12.08 -4.24 -40.56
CA SER A 690 12.79 -4.79 -41.70
C SER A 690 13.73 -3.73 -42.24
N VAL A 691 15.01 -4.08 -42.39
CA VAL A 691 16.05 -3.23 -42.92
C VAL A 691 16.49 -3.80 -44.29
N GLU A 692 16.17 -3.06 -45.33
CA GLU A 692 16.74 -3.34 -46.68
C GLU A 692 18.16 -2.77 -46.76
N LEU A 693 19.13 -3.63 -46.97
CA LEU A 693 20.51 -3.18 -47.12
C LEU A 693 20.79 -2.72 -48.56
N PRO A 694 21.66 -1.68 -48.73
CA PRO A 694 22.11 -1.25 -50.03
C PRO A 694 22.65 -2.41 -50.84
N ASP A 695 22.59 -2.32 -52.19
CA ASP A 695 23.13 -3.30 -53.13
C ASP A 695 22.38 -4.65 -53.25
N ARG A 696 21.10 -4.75 -52.86
CA ARG A 696 20.27 -5.95 -52.93
C ARG A 696 20.85 -7.15 -52.13
N LEU A 697 21.55 -6.87 -51.09
CA LEU A 697 22.15 -7.90 -50.22
C LEU A 697 21.10 -8.73 -49.46
N GLY A 698 19.88 -8.28 -49.32
CA GLY A 698 18.78 -8.98 -48.65
C GLY A 698 18.09 -8.16 -47.61
N GLU A 699 17.02 -8.72 -47.04
CA GLU A 699 16.18 -8.13 -45.98
C GLU A 699 16.57 -8.75 -44.64
N VAL A 700 16.79 -7.90 -43.65
CA VAL A 700 17.12 -8.32 -42.29
C VAL A 700 16.10 -7.76 -41.32
N LEU A 701 15.55 -8.62 -40.49
CA LEU A 701 14.71 -8.22 -39.37
C LEU A 701 15.56 -7.76 -38.21
N VAL A 702 15.42 -6.51 -37.81
CA VAL A 702 16.06 -5.94 -36.63
C VAL A 702 15.02 -5.78 -35.55
N LEU A 703 15.18 -6.50 -34.43
CA LEU A 703 14.34 -6.44 -33.26
C LEU A 703 15.08 -5.64 -32.19
N ARG A 704 14.49 -4.56 -31.76
CA ARG A 704 14.96 -3.79 -30.59
C ARG A 704 14.03 -4.09 -29.43
N TRP A 705 14.59 -4.60 -28.37
CA TRP A 705 13.86 -4.97 -27.17
C TRP A 705 14.39 -4.18 -25.99
N ARG A 706 13.50 -3.64 -25.16
CA ARG A 706 13.86 -3.15 -23.85
C ARG A 706 13.54 -4.23 -22.83
N VAL A 707 14.58 -4.75 -22.19
CA VAL A 707 14.47 -5.90 -21.28
C VAL A 707 15.05 -5.58 -19.91
N ALA A 708 14.47 -6.19 -18.89
CA ALA A 708 14.99 -6.14 -17.52
C ALA A 708 15.09 -7.57 -16.95
N ALA A 709 16.09 -7.82 -16.12
CA ALA A 709 16.19 -9.09 -15.41
C ALA A 709 15.10 -9.16 -14.33
N GLU A 710 14.40 -10.28 -14.26
CA GLU A 710 13.41 -10.54 -13.20
C GLU A 710 14.09 -10.70 -11.84
N TYR A 711 15.25 -11.34 -11.81
CA TYR A 711 16.11 -11.55 -10.64
C TYR A 711 17.59 -11.62 -11.08
N GLY A 712 18.49 -11.02 -10.30
CA GLY A 712 19.92 -11.15 -10.50
C GLY A 712 20.52 -10.35 -11.66
N ALA A 713 21.59 -10.85 -12.25
CA ALA A 713 22.30 -10.19 -13.34
C ALA A 713 21.71 -10.55 -14.71
N LEU A 714 21.87 -9.65 -15.67
CA LEU A 714 21.52 -9.90 -17.07
C LEU A 714 22.39 -11.03 -17.65
N PRO A 715 21.83 -11.90 -18.49
CA PRO A 715 22.60 -12.92 -19.22
C PRO A 715 23.53 -12.26 -20.25
N GLU A 716 24.65 -12.94 -20.54
CA GLU A 716 25.53 -12.50 -21.62
C GLU A 716 24.86 -12.63 -23.00
N ALA A 717 25.10 -11.66 -23.89
CA ALA A 717 24.55 -11.65 -25.26
C ALA A 717 24.87 -12.96 -26.03
N ALA A 718 26.06 -13.51 -25.84
CA ALA A 718 26.48 -14.77 -26.47
C ALA A 718 25.59 -15.96 -26.09
N ARG A 719 25.13 -16.01 -24.83
CA ARG A 719 24.22 -17.06 -24.35
C ARG A 719 22.82 -16.90 -24.96
N LEU A 720 22.30 -15.69 -25.02
CA LEU A 720 21.04 -15.39 -25.67
C LEU A 720 21.08 -15.77 -27.15
N ARG A 721 22.20 -15.42 -27.84
CA ARG A 721 22.40 -15.80 -29.24
C ARG A 721 22.39 -17.31 -29.43
N THR A 722 23.12 -18.05 -28.59
CA THR A 722 23.19 -19.52 -28.69
C THR A 722 21.81 -20.16 -28.56
N ASP A 723 21.02 -19.73 -27.58
CA ASP A 723 19.69 -20.29 -27.38
C ASP A 723 18.69 -19.80 -28.44
N LEU A 724 18.88 -18.61 -29.02
CA LEU A 724 18.06 -18.13 -30.14
C LEU A 724 18.32 -18.95 -31.40
N VAL A 725 19.59 -19.25 -31.73
CA VAL A 725 19.94 -20.13 -32.87
C VAL A 725 19.27 -21.50 -32.69
N ARG A 726 19.38 -22.09 -31.48
CA ARG A 726 18.75 -23.37 -31.17
C ARG A 726 17.22 -23.35 -31.17
N ALA A 727 16.62 -22.21 -30.86
CA ALA A 727 15.16 -22.04 -30.95
C ALA A 727 14.70 -21.96 -32.42
N LEU A 728 15.48 -21.32 -33.28
CA LEU A 728 15.17 -21.16 -34.71
C LEU A 728 15.44 -22.47 -35.51
N ASP A 729 16.46 -23.23 -35.16
CA ASP A 729 16.77 -24.54 -35.82
C ASP A 729 15.94 -25.70 -35.23
N GLY A 730 15.10 -25.45 -34.20
CA GLY A 730 14.22 -26.42 -33.58
C GLY A 730 14.92 -27.38 -32.61
N SER A 731 16.22 -27.22 -32.29
CA SER A 731 16.93 -28.04 -31.32
C SER A 731 16.64 -27.65 -29.86
N LEU A 732 16.02 -26.49 -29.64
CA LEU A 732 15.49 -26.06 -28.34
C LEU A 732 13.96 -26.03 -28.41
N ASP A 733 13.31 -26.96 -27.70
CA ASP A 733 11.86 -26.95 -27.56
C ASP A 733 11.44 -25.86 -26.55
N VAL A 734 11.25 -24.65 -27.07
CA VAL A 734 10.86 -23.47 -26.29
C VAL A 734 9.50 -23.67 -25.60
N PRO A 735 8.44 -24.14 -26.29
CA PRO A 735 7.14 -24.39 -25.68
C PRO A 735 7.20 -25.34 -24.46
N ALA A 736 7.87 -26.50 -24.62
CA ALA A 736 7.98 -27.48 -23.55
C ALA A 736 8.72 -26.89 -22.32
N ARG A 737 9.81 -26.16 -22.55
CA ARG A 737 10.61 -25.53 -21.50
C ARG A 737 9.84 -24.43 -20.76
N LEU A 738 9.00 -23.66 -21.47
CA LEU A 738 8.15 -22.65 -20.86
C LEU A 738 7.04 -23.28 -20.01
N ALA A 739 6.44 -24.38 -20.50
CA ALA A 739 5.45 -25.15 -19.75
C ALA A 739 6.03 -25.76 -18.46
N ASP A 740 7.23 -26.33 -18.51
CA ASP A 740 7.94 -26.84 -17.33
C ASP A 740 8.18 -25.73 -16.31
N ARG A 741 8.54 -24.54 -16.79
CA ARG A 741 8.76 -23.40 -15.91
C ARG A 741 7.46 -22.89 -15.27
N GLU A 742 6.36 -22.81 -16.02
CA GLU A 742 5.06 -22.42 -15.49
C GLU A 742 4.57 -23.41 -14.41
N ALA A 743 4.78 -24.71 -14.64
CA ALA A 743 4.44 -25.76 -13.67
C ALA A 743 5.24 -25.68 -12.36
N ALA A 744 6.51 -25.22 -12.43
CA ALA A 744 7.36 -25.07 -11.26
C ALA A 744 6.96 -23.89 -10.35
N TYR A 745 6.16 -22.95 -10.83
CA TYR A 745 5.65 -21.81 -10.08
C TYR A 745 4.11 -21.82 -10.06
N PRO A 746 3.49 -22.66 -9.22
CA PRO A 746 2.04 -22.76 -9.16
C PRO A 746 1.45 -21.39 -8.74
N ARG A 747 0.43 -20.97 -9.48
CA ARG A 747 -0.34 -19.75 -9.20
C ARG A 747 -0.87 -19.78 -7.77
N ARG A 748 -0.84 -18.64 -7.09
CA ARG A 748 -1.43 -18.49 -5.75
C ARG A 748 -2.89 -18.96 -5.78
N ARG A 749 -3.24 -19.93 -4.94
CA ARG A 749 -4.61 -20.45 -4.85
C ARG A 749 -5.56 -19.32 -4.43
N GLY A 750 -6.67 -19.17 -5.14
CA GLY A 750 -7.77 -18.29 -4.76
C GLY A 750 -7.94 -16.99 -5.57
N VAL A 751 -7.02 -16.66 -6.48
CA VAL A 751 -7.22 -15.54 -7.42
C VAL A 751 -7.53 -16.13 -8.79
N VAL A 752 -8.75 -15.97 -9.28
CA VAL A 752 -9.11 -16.26 -10.67
C VAL A 752 -8.78 -15.00 -11.48
N PRO A 753 -7.74 -15.03 -12.34
CA PRO A 753 -7.45 -13.89 -13.18
C PRO A 753 -8.58 -13.70 -14.21
N PRO A 754 -8.83 -12.46 -14.66
CA PRO A 754 -9.77 -12.22 -15.74
C PRO A 754 -9.34 -12.99 -16.99
N PRO A 755 -10.29 -13.48 -17.80
CA PRO A 755 -9.95 -14.18 -19.04
C PRO A 755 -9.21 -13.24 -20.00
N PRO A 756 -8.31 -13.77 -20.85
CA PRO A 756 -7.66 -13.01 -21.90
C PRO A 756 -8.70 -12.33 -22.79
N ARG A 757 -8.40 -11.14 -23.25
CA ARG A 757 -9.24 -10.40 -24.19
C ARG A 757 -8.39 -9.76 -25.28
N VAL A 758 -8.79 -9.94 -26.54
CA VAL A 758 -8.14 -9.32 -27.70
C VAL A 758 -9.15 -8.42 -28.41
N THR A 759 -8.76 -7.16 -28.61
CA THR A 759 -9.64 -6.16 -29.20
C THR A 759 -8.94 -5.54 -30.42
N VAL A 760 -9.65 -5.48 -31.55
CA VAL A 760 -9.24 -4.66 -32.68
C VAL A 760 -9.54 -3.21 -32.36
N VAL A 761 -8.54 -2.34 -32.46
CA VAL A 761 -8.70 -0.90 -32.21
C VAL A 761 -8.81 -0.18 -33.55
N PRO A 762 -10.02 0.29 -33.92
CA PRO A 762 -10.22 0.94 -35.22
C PRO A 762 -9.62 2.35 -35.25
N ASP A 763 -9.27 2.82 -36.43
CA ASP A 763 -8.93 4.23 -36.74
C ASP A 763 -7.73 4.81 -35.97
N VAL A 764 -6.86 3.99 -35.41
CA VAL A 764 -5.68 4.45 -34.64
C VAL A 764 -4.37 4.37 -35.44
N SER A 765 -4.38 3.70 -36.58
CA SER A 765 -3.25 3.61 -37.52
C SER A 765 -3.74 3.58 -38.95
N SER A 766 -3.07 4.35 -39.83
CA SER A 766 -3.25 4.28 -41.24
C SER A 766 -2.35 3.25 -41.91
N LEU A 767 -1.42 2.67 -41.19
CA LEU A 767 -0.32 1.86 -41.70
C LEU A 767 -0.44 0.38 -41.36
N ALA A 768 -1.22 0.04 -40.33
CA ALA A 768 -1.37 -1.31 -39.80
C ALA A 768 -2.70 -1.49 -39.08
N THR A 769 -3.15 -2.74 -38.97
CA THR A 769 -4.23 -3.10 -38.05
C THR A 769 -3.69 -3.19 -36.61
N VAL A 770 -4.39 -2.59 -35.66
CA VAL A 770 -3.95 -2.53 -34.28
C VAL A 770 -4.77 -3.50 -33.45
N LEU A 771 -4.09 -4.43 -32.77
CA LEU A 771 -4.66 -5.37 -31.80
C LEU A 771 -4.21 -4.98 -30.41
N GLU A 772 -5.14 -4.83 -29.48
CA GLU A 772 -4.86 -4.71 -28.06
C GLU A 772 -5.15 -6.04 -27.37
N VAL A 773 -4.13 -6.64 -26.74
CA VAL A 773 -4.20 -7.89 -26.01
C VAL A 773 -4.14 -7.57 -24.51
N ARG A 774 -5.17 -7.94 -23.77
CA ARG A 774 -5.20 -7.86 -22.31
C ARG A 774 -5.22 -9.28 -21.74
N ALA A 775 -4.21 -9.66 -21.01
CA ALA A 775 -4.09 -11.00 -20.44
C ALA A 775 -3.41 -10.96 -19.06
N PRO A 776 -3.61 -11.97 -18.20
CA PRO A 776 -2.77 -12.13 -17.03
C PRO A 776 -1.31 -12.25 -17.44
N ASP A 777 -0.42 -11.55 -16.75
CA ASP A 777 1.01 -11.68 -16.98
C ASP A 777 1.45 -13.12 -16.64
N ALA A 778 1.93 -13.85 -17.63
CA ALA A 778 2.29 -15.25 -17.54
C ALA A 778 3.59 -15.52 -18.27
N VAL A 779 4.33 -16.52 -17.80
CA VAL A 779 5.58 -16.94 -18.42
C VAL A 779 5.33 -17.32 -19.90
N GLY A 780 6.06 -16.67 -20.80
CA GLY A 780 5.95 -16.92 -22.24
C GLY A 780 4.69 -16.35 -22.92
N LEU A 781 3.97 -15.39 -22.31
CA LEU A 781 2.79 -14.76 -22.91
C LEU A 781 3.10 -14.22 -24.32
N LEU A 782 4.17 -13.44 -24.47
CA LEU A 782 4.56 -12.85 -25.76
C LEU A 782 4.98 -13.92 -26.80
N HIS A 783 5.56 -15.04 -26.35
CA HIS A 783 5.82 -16.20 -27.21
C HIS A 783 4.52 -16.79 -27.77
N ARG A 784 3.50 -16.99 -26.93
CA ARG A 784 2.19 -17.51 -27.35
C ARG A 784 1.49 -16.58 -28.33
N ILE A 785 1.52 -15.27 -28.04
CA ILE A 785 1.00 -14.24 -28.96
C ILE A 785 1.72 -14.31 -30.30
N GLY A 786 3.05 -14.30 -30.31
CA GLY A 786 3.86 -14.35 -31.52
C GLY A 786 3.57 -15.59 -32.36
N ARG A 787 3.40 -16.76 -31.74
CA ARG A 787 3.01 -17.99 -32.43
C ARG A 787 1.63 -17.94 -33.05
N ALA A 788 0.67 -17.36 -32.36
CA ALA A 788 -0.69 -17.21 -32.89
C ALA A 788 -0.72 -16.29 -34.13
N LEU A 789 0.03 -15.18 -34.08
CA LEU A 789 0.16 -14.25 -35.18
C LEU A 789 0.85 -14.90 -36.42
N GLU A 790 1.91 -15.64 -36.18
CA GLU A 790 2.61 -16.37 -37.23
C GLU A 790 1.73 -17.44 -37.90
N THR A 791 0.99 -18.21 -37.09
CA THR A 791 0.04 -19.21 -37.59
C THR A 791 -1.06 -18.59 -38.43
N ALA A 792 -1.45 -17.37 -38.13
CA ALA A 792 -2.42 -16.60 -38.92
C ALA A 792 -1.81 -15.96 -40.18
N GLY A 793 -0.50 -16.08 -40.40
CA GLY A 793 0.17 -15.58 -41.64
C GLY A 793 0.29 -14.06 -41.69
N VAL A 794 0.19 -13.35 -40.57
CA VAL A 794 0.33 -11.89 -40.50
C VAL A 794 1.76 -11.50 -40.10
N ARG A 795 2.20 -10.33 -40.56
CA ARG A 795 3.47 -9.74 -40.16
C ARG A 795 3.27 -8.76 -39.00
N VAL A 796 4.13 -8.82 -38.00
CA VAL A 796 4.18 -7.83 -36.92
C VAL A 796 5.13 -6.71 -37.34
N ARG A 797 4.61 -5.49 -37.40
CA ARG A 797 5.37 -4.29 -37.72
C ARG A 797 6.02 -3.70 -36.48
N SER A 798 5.23 -3.53 -35.42
CA SER A 798 5.71 -3.09 -34.12
C SER A 798 4.84 -3.67 -32.99
N ALA A 799 5.40 -3.75 -31.79
CA ALA A 799 4.70 -4.20 -30.61
C ALA A 799 5.10 -3.35 -29.40
N HIS A 800 4.10 -2.85 -28.68
CA HIS A 800 4.29 -2.16 -27.42
C HIS A 800 3.82 -3.06 -26.29
N VAL A 801 4.75 -3.50 -25.46
CA VAL A 801 4.50 -4.45 -24.36
C VAL A 801 4.50 -3.69 -23.05
N SER A 802 3.41 -3.78 -22.31
CA SER A 802 3.27 -3.08 -21.02
C SER A 802 2.65 -3.98 -19.96
N THR A 803 3.35 -4.18 -18.85
CA THR A 803 2.81 -4.89 -17.70
C THR A 803 2.37 -3.88 -16.64
N LEU A 804 1.11 -3.96 -16.21
CA LEU A 804 0.50 -3.16 -15.17
C LEU A 804 0.06 -4.07 -14.02
N GLY A 805 0.91 -4.21 -13.00
CA GLY A 805 0.66 -5.11 -11.88
C GLY A 805 0.69 -6.58 -12.32
N ALA A 806 -0.43 -7.30 -12.21
CA ALA A 806 -0.55 -8.71 -12.60
C ALA A 806 -1.09 -8.92 -14.04
N ASN A 807 -1.33 -7.84 -14.79
CA ASN A 807 -1.91 -7.90 -16.13
C ASN A 807 -0.95 -7.30 -17.16
N ALA A 808 -0.79 -8.00 -18.29
CA ALA A 808 -0.14 -7.48 -19.46
C ALA A 808 -1.17 -6.79 -20.38
N VAL A 809 -0.77 -5.65 -20.96
CA VAL A 809 -1.52 -4.94 -21.98
C VAL A 809 -0.56 -4.71 -23.14
N ASP A 810 -0.68 -5.53 -24.20
CA ASP A 810 0.19 -5.49 -25.33
C ASP A 810 -0.55 -4.94 -26.55
N THR A 811 0.05 -3.99 -27.23
CA THR A 811 -0.49 -3.41 -28.47
C THR A 811 0.39 -3.86 -29.64
N LEU A 812 -0.22 -4.51 -30.60
CA LEU A 812 0.45 -5.11 -31.75
C LEU A 812 -0.02 -4.43 -33.05
N TYR A 813 0.92 -3.95 -33.83
CA TYR A 813 0.69 -3.41 -35.18
C TYR A 813 0.97 -4.50 -36.19
N VAL A 814 -0.08 -5.00 -36.82
CA VAL A 814 0.01 -6.14 -37.74
C VAL A 814 -0.44 -5.76 -39.15
N THR A 815 0.18 -6.38 -40.14
CA THR A 815 -0.13 -6.21 -41.55
C THR A 815 -0.29 -7.56 -42.24
N THR A 816 -0.90 -7.59 -43.40
CA THR A 816 -0.83 -8.72 -44.32
C THR A 816 0.62 -8.98 -44.75
N ALA A 817 0.88 -10.08 -45.46
CA ALA A 817 2.19 -10.39 -46.02
C ALA A 817 2.67 -9.28 -46.99
N GLU A 818 1.73 -8.59 -47.65
CA GLU A 818 2.00 -7.49 -48.58
C GLU A 818 2.19 -6.12 -47.87
N GLY A 819 2.20 -6.09 -46.55
CA GLY A 819 2.43 -4.86 -45.78
C GLY A 819 1.21 -3.93 -45.65
N LYS A 820 0.00 -4.40 -45.95
CA LYS A 820 -1.24 -3.62 -45.87
C LYS A 820 -1.99 -3.91 -44.56
N PRO A 821 -2.79 -2.96 -44.03
CA PRO A 821 -3.72 -3.25 -42.93
C PRO A 821 -4.68 -4.37 -43.33
N LEU A 822 -5.09 -5.20 -42.39
CA LEU A 822 -6.11 -6.22 -42.54
C LEU A 822 -7.49 -5.57 -42.73
N ASP A 823 -8.37 -6.24 -43.47
CA ASP A 823 -9.76 -5.84 -43.50
C ASP A 823 -10.48 -6.16 -42.15
N ALA A 824 -11.69 -5.64 -41.97
CA ALA A 824 -12.43 -5.79 -40.68
C ALA A 824 -12.73 -7.26 -40.34
N ALA A 825 -12.96 -8.13 -41.33
CA ALA A 825 -13.25 -9.54 -41.09
C ALA A 825 -11.97 -10.33 -40.77
N GLU A 826 -10.89 -10.07 -41.46
CA GLU A 826 -9.57 -10.62 -41.19
C GLU A 826 -9.06 -10.21 -39.82
N ALA A 827 -9.23 -8.93 -39.45
CA ALA A 827 -8.85 -8.40 -38.15
C ALA A 827 -9.63 -9.06 -37.01
N ALA A 828 -10.94 -9.24 -37.16
CA ALA A 828 -11.79 -9.91 -36.19
C ALA A 828 -11.45 -11.41 -36.03
N ALA A 829 -11.17 -12.10 -37.14
CA ALA A 829 -10.75 -13.49 -37.12
C ALA A 829 -9.38 -13.67 -36.46
N LEU A 830 -8.44 -12.76 -36.70
CA LEU A 830 -7.14 -12.74 -36.07
C LEU A 830 -7.26 -12.52 -34.57
N ALA A 831 -8.09 -11.56 -34.14
CA ALA A 831 -8.30 -11.29 -32.72
C ALA A 831 -8.85 -12.54 -32.00
N ALA A 832 -9.84 -13.23 -32.59
CA ALA A 832 -10.39 -14.46 -32.03
C ALA A 832 -9.35 -15.60 -31.98
N THR A 833 -8.47 -15.71 -32.98
CA THR A 833 -7.39 -16.69 -33.02
C THR A 833 -6.38 -16.47 -31.88
N VAL A 834 -5.96 -15.22 -31.70
CA VAL A 834 -5.02 -14.86 -30.61
C VAL A 834 -5.67 -15.07 -29.24
N GLU A 835 -6.93 -14.66 -29.05
CA GLU A 835 -7.67 -14.84 -27.81
C GLU A 835 -7.80 -16.32 -27.45
N SER A 836 -8.12 -17.17 -28.41
CA SER A 836 -8.19 -18.62 -28.23
C SER A 836 -6.84 -19.25 -27.86
N ALA A 837 -5.74 -18.77 -28.44
CA ALA A 837 -4.40 -19.25 -28.13
C ALA A 837 -3.92 -18.87 -26.71
N LEU A 838 -4.56 -17.89 -26.09
CA LEU A 838 -4.21 -17.41 -24.75
C LEU A 838 -5.12 -17.99 -23.66
N SER A 839 -6.29 -18.47 -24.03
CA SER A 839 -7.26 -19.13 -23.14
C SER A 839 -6.83 -20.56 -22.79
#